data_5a7034c431923fb9e145c09839b7ff7f
#
_entry.id   5a7034c431923fb9e145c09839b7ff7f
#
_cell.length_a   1.000
_cell.length_b   1.000
_cell.length_c   1.000
_cell.angle_alpha   90.00
_cell.angle_beta   90.00
_cell.angle_gamma   90.00
#
_symmetry.space_group_name_H-M   'P 1'
#
loop_
_entity.id
_entity.type
_entity.pdbx_description
1 polymer ?
#
loop_
_entity_poly.entity_id
_entity_poly.type
_entity_poly.pdbx_seq_one_letter_code
_entity_poly.pdbx_strand_id
1 'polypeptide(L)'
;MKKLTLAFALVAGVSMLSCAPGTPKLGKASLDKVIAAMTPEEKVHLLIGTGMEGFSAGDSAVVGETKNLVPGAAGTTYPIPRLGIPSVVLADGPAGLRISPTREGDNATYYCTHFPIGTLLACTWDTDLVENVGKAIGNEVLEYGTDVLLAPALNIHRNPLCGRNFEYYSEDPLVAGKIAAAYVNGIQSNGVGTSIKHFAGNNQESNRMNNDARISPRALREIYLKGFEIAVKESQPWTVMSSYNKINGVYTSQSRELQTSVLRDEWGFKGMVMTDWFGGKDAVAQMVAGNDMLQPGLDKQYDAIMEALKSGKLDMSVIDTNVRRVLEMIVKTPRFKGYQYSNNPDLKAHALVTRQSAAEGMVLLKNEGALPVSAEGTKVALYGCTSYDFIAGGTGSGNVNRAYTVSMIQGLENAGFVVDKTLKDTYEKYIADDQAKKREALKGNPMAMFMPLARPEEIVPSASSLQANVAAADIAVITLGRMSGEFIDRTASDFELSANELKLVEGVCSAFHAAGKKVVVVLNIGGVIETSSWKNRPDAILCAWQAGQEGGNSVADVLSGKVNPSGKLTMTFPVRFQDAASSANFPLDGAMSSMDFANMKEGDGSRRNWDYTDYEEDIFVGYRYFDSFGKEVSYPFGYGLSYTTFEYGQPSVDFANGVYTVNVEVRNSGNVAGREVVELYAASPDSKAADRPEKELKAFAKTPLLAVGETCKVTLTLNAADLASFDTASSSWVVAGGNWNFLVGASSRDIRSSVEVNVKASSSPAGDYFKSDKTLNLLTR
;
A
#
# COMPACT_ATOMS: atom_id res chain seq x y z
N MET A 1 -8.67 10.07 81.28
CA MET A 1 -8.25 10.60 79.98
C MET A 1 -8.72 9.58 78.93
N LYS A 2 -9.86 9.85 78.30
CA LYS A 2 -10.50 8.95 77.28
C LYS A 2 -10.00 9.35 75.89
N LYS A 3 -9.38 8.42 75.16
CA LYS A 3 -9.04 8.60 73.76
C LYS A 3 -10.28 8.35 72.91
N LEU A 4 -10.71 9.35 72.17
CA LEU A 4 -11.76 9.20 71.10
C LEU A 4 -11.08 8.77 69.83
N THR A 5 -11.44 7.61 69.33
CA THR A 5 -11.02 7.12 68.02
C THR A 5 -12.14 7.44 67.03
N LEU A 6 -11.86 8.37 66.11
CA LEU A 6 -12.78 8.69 65.00
C LEU A 6 -12.54 7.69 63.90
N ALA A 7 -13.55 6.85 63.60
CA ALA A 7 -13.57 5.97 62.46
C ALA A 7 -14.16 6.73 61.26
N PHE A 8 -13.36 6.98 60.23
CA PHE A 8 -13.84 7.43 58.93
C PHE A 8 -14.38 6.22 58.17
N ALA A 9 -15.68 6.15 58.01
CA ALA A 9 -16.32 5.20 57.08
C ALA A 9 -16.26 5.80 55.68
N LEU A 10 -15.41 5.23 54.84
CA LEU A 10 -15.37 5.50 53.39
C LEU A 10 -16.57 4.77 52.75
N VAL A 11 -17.61 5.50 52.43
CA VAL A 11 -18.73 5.00 51.63
C VAL A 11 -18.28 5.01 50.19
N ALA A 12 -17.79 3.87 49.68
CA ALA A 12 -17.62 3.63 48.28
C ALA A 12 -19.02 3.49 47.64
N GLY A 13 -19.49 4.58 47.06
CA GLY A 13 -20.71 4.57 46.26
C GLY A 13 -20.44 3.82 44.96
N VAL A 14 -20.60 2.51 44.97
CA VAL A 14 -20.77 1.71 43.74
C VAL A 14 -22.11 2.13 43.16
N SER A 15 -22.11 3.00 42.19
CA SER A 15 -23.27 3.27 41.34
C SER A 15 -23.59 1.98 40.56
N MET A 16 -24.35 1.09 41.17
CA MET A 16 -25.04 0.06 40.43
C MET A 16 -26.07 0.76 39.54
N LEU A 17 -25.67 1.00 38.29
CA LEU A 17 -26.63 1.25 37.20
C LEU A 17 -27.46 -0.02 37.05
N SER A 18 -28.61 -0.10 37.78
CA SER A 18 -29.59 -1.16 37.61
C SER A 18 -30.11 -1.05 36.18
N CYS A 19 -29.78 -2.01 35.33
CA CYS A 19 -30.46 -2.18 34.04
C CYS A 19 -31.95 -2.41 34.33
N ALA A 20 -32.80 -1.44 34.01
CA ALA A 20 -34.24 -1.61 34.08
C ALA A 20 -34.63 -2.85 33.25
N PRO A 21 -35.55 -3.70 33.76
CA PRO A 21 -36.07 -4.85 33.00
C PRO A 21 -36.73 -4.33 31.72
N GLY A 22 -36.15 -4.66 30.56
CA GLY A 22 -36.70 -4.26 29.27
C GLY A 22 -35.79 -3.42 28.36
N THR A 23 -34.58 -2.94 28.80
CA THR A 23 -33.66 -2.21 27.93
C THR A 23 -33.12 -3.10 26.80
N PRO A 24 -33.34 -2.77 25.51
CA PRO A 24 -32.88 -3.61 24.41
C PRO A 24 -31.34 -3.63 24.38
N LYS A 25 -30.77 -4.81 24.16
CA LYS A 25 -29.33 -5.03 24.07
C LYS A 25 -28.95 -5.38 22.63
N LEU A 26 -27.82 -4.87 22.14
CA LEU A 26 -27.24 -5.26 20.87
C LEU A 26 -27.00 -6.78 20.84
N GLY A 27 -27.32 -7.43 19.72
CA GLY A 27 -27.26 -8.89 19.57
C GLY A 27 -28.38 -9.69 20.25
N LYS A 28 -29.22 -9.05 21.11
CA LYS A 28 -30.39 -9.69 21.75
C LYS A 28 -31.71 -9.07 21.28
N ALA A 29 -31.69 -7.85 20.77
CA ALA A 29 -32.84 -7.16 20.19
C ALA A 29 -32.51 -6.78 18.74
N SER A 30 -33.55 -6.48 17.93
CA SER A 30 -33.32 -5.94 16.58
C SER A 30 -32.58 -4.61 16.64
N LEU A 31 -31.78 -4.29 15.59
CA LEU A 31 -31.09 -3.03 15.50
C LEU A 31 -32.03 -1.82 15.63
N ASP A 32 -33.23 -1.90 15.03
CA ASP A 32 -34.24 -0.81 15.14
C ASP A 32 -34.60 -0.50 16.58
N LYS A 33 -34.79 -1.56 17.41
CA LYS A 33 -35.10 -1.37 18.84
C LYS A 33 -33.92 -0.80 19.62
N VAL A 34 -32.69 -1.21 19.28
CA VAL A 34 -31.47 -0.67 19.91
C VAL A 34 -31.29 0.81 19.54
N ILE A 35 -31.42 1.15 18.25
CA ILE A 35 -31.29 2.53 17.75
C ILE A 35 -32.38 3.42 18.35
N ALA A 36 -33.63 2.96 18.41
CA ALA A 36 -34.73 3.71 19.01
C ALA A 36 -34.54 3.96 20.52
N ALA A 37 -33.79 3.10 21.21
CA ALA A 37 -33.48 3.26 22.65
C ALA A 37 -32.25 4.14 22.92
N MET A 38 -31.49 4.53 21.90
CA MET A 38 -30.34 5.46 22.02
C MET A 38 -30.85 6.91 22.15
N THR A 39 -30.17 7.69 23.00
CA THR A 39 -30.39 9.15 23.01
C THR A 39 -29.71 9.80 21.80
N PRO A 40 -30.07 11.01 21.40
CA PRO A 40 -29.36 11.75 20.36
C PRO A 40 -27.85 11.87 20.64
N GLU A 41 -27.48 12.13 21.88
CA GLU A 41 -26.08 12.27 22.32
C GLU A 41 -25.33 10.94 22.13
N GLU A 42 -25.92 9.81 22.54
CA GLU A 42 -25.31 8.50 22.35
C GLU A 42 -25.13 8.11 20.88
N LYS A 43 -26.09 8.47 20.03
CA LYS A 43 -26.00 8.27 18.58
C LYS A 43 -24.83 9.05 18.00
N VAL A 44 -24.72 10.35 18.33
CA VAL A 44 -23.65 11.19 17.82
C VAL A 44 -22.29 10.78 18.35
N HIS A 45 -22.18 10.43 19.65
CA HIS A 45 -20.92 9.90 20.20
C HIS A 45 -20.47 8.61 19.49
N LEU A 46 -21.38 7.72 19.12
CA LEU A 46 -21.04 6.47 18.40
C LEU A 46 -20.47 6.73 17.01
N LEU A 47 -20.82 7.86 16.37
CA LEU A 47 -20.36 8.26 15.04
C LEU A 47 -19.04 9.07 15.07
N ILE A 48 -18.47 9.25 16.24
CA ILE A 48 -17.23 10.02 16.47
C ILE A 48 -16.27 9.14 17.24
N GLY A 49 -15.00 9.10 16.81
CA GLY A 49 -13.95 8.41 17.53
C GLY A 49 -13.73 8.97 18.94
N THR A 50 -13.05 8.24 19.77
CA THR A 50 -12.84 8.62 21.20
C THR A 50 -11.66 9.58 21.43
N GLY A 51 -11.10 10.14 20.35
CA GLY A 51 -9.95 11.05 20.40
C GLY A 51 -8.61 10.32 20.36
N MET A 52 -7.56 11.09 20.59
CA MET A 52 -6.17 10.64 20.63
C MET A 52 -5.55 11.02 21.97
N GLU A 53 -4.78 10.11 22.57
CA GLU A 53 -4.16 10.32 23.89
C GLU A 53 -2.67 10.67 23.82
N GLY A 54 -2.04 10.52 22.65
CA GLY A 54 -0.62 10.80 22.48
C GLY A 54 -0.08 10.52 21.11
N PHE A 55 1.25 10.72 21.01
CA PHE A 55 2.04 10.35 19.85
C PHE A 55 3.16 9.44 20.33
N SER A 56 3.39 8.30 19.69
CA SER A 56 4.49 7.44 20.13
C SER A 56 5.85 8.05 19.80
N ALA A 57 6.76 7.99 20.78
CA ALA A 57 8.16 8.34 20.59
C ALA A 57 8.90 7.12 20.03
N GLY A 58 9.20 7.13 18.74
CA GLY A 58 9.96 6.07 18.05
C GLY A 58 10.80 6.63 16.91
N ASP A 59 11.58 5.77 16.27
CA ASP A 59 12.45 6.15 15.12
C ASP A 59 11.67 6.55 13.86
N SER A 60 10.34 6.59 13.90
CA SER A 60 9.48 6.95 12.77
C SER A 60 8.35 7.89 13.20
N ALA A 61 8.02 8.85 12.33
CA ALA A 61 6.84 9.70 12.49
C ALA A 61 5.56 8.85 12.58
N VAL A 62 4.72 9.14 13.55
CA VAL A 62 3.55 8.36 13.91
C VAL A 62 2.32 9.25 13.89
N VAL A 63 1.24 8.80 13.25
CA VAL A 63 -0.10 9.35 13.51
C VAL A 63 -0.50 8.94 14.92
N GLY A 64 -1.24 9.78 15.64
CA GLY A 64 -1.57 9.55 17.02
C GLY A 64 -2.10 8.17 17.38
N GLU A 65 -2.02 7.82 18.64
CA GLU A 65 -2.37 6.51 19.17
C GLU A 65 -3.30 6.61 20.38
N THR A 66 -4.01 5.52 20.67
CA THR A 66 -4.75 5.35 21.93
C THR A 66 -3.95 4.50 22.92
N LYS A 67 -4.14 4.77 24.22
CA LYS A 67 -3.70 3.88 25.30
C LYS A 67 -4.78 2.90 25.74
N ASN A 68 -6.02 3.14 25.30
CA ASN A 68 -7.18 2.34 25.69
C ASN A 68 -7.19 0.97 24.98
N LEU A 69 -7.49 -0.08 25.72
CA LEU A 69 -7.69 -1.47 25.27
C LEU A 69 -6.43 -2.10 24.63
N VAL A 70 -5.92 -1.53 23.55
CA VAL A 70 -4.70 -1.97 22.86
C VAL A 70 -3.79 -0.76 22.65
N PRO A 71 -2.79 -0.55 23.51
CA PRO A 71 -1.87 0.58 23.37
C PRO A 71 -1.17 0.61 22.02
N GLY A 72 -1.03 1.80 21.43
CA GLY A 72 -0.43 2.00 20.13
C GLY A 72 -1.38 1.75 18.95
N ALA A 73 -2.62 1.34 19.19
CA ALA A 73 -3.66 1.30 18.17
C ALA A 73 -4.08 2.73 17.78
N ALA A 74 -4.60 2.89 16.55
CA ALA A 74 -4.91 4.19 15.97
C ALA A 74 -6.11 4.88 16.61
N GLY A 75 -7.11 4.14 17.11
CA GLY A 75 -8.30 4.69 17.71
C GLY A 75 -9.29 3.64 18.22
N THR A 76 -10.33 4.14 18.88
CA THR A 76 -11.44 3.31 19.41
C THR A 76 -12.78 3.97 19.14
N THR A 77 -13.85 3.16 19.21
CA THR A 77 -15.23 3.65 19.13
C THR A 77 -15.82 3.88 20.52
N TYR A 78 -16.81 4.78 20.62
CA TYR A 78 -17.48 5.10 21.86
C TYR A 78 -18.36 3.92 22.34
N PRO A 79 -18.19 3.43 23.60
CA PRO A 79 -18.99 2.34 24.13
C PRO A 79 -20.32 2.84 24.72
N ILE A 80 -21.40 2.02 24.61
CA ILE A 80 -22.67 2.27 25.27
C ILE A 80 -23.10 1.02 26.06
N PRO A 81 -22.54 0.82 27.27
CA PRO A 81 -22.70 -0.40 28.06
C PRO A 81 -24.16 -0.75 28.38
N ARG A 82 -25.00 0.27 28.61
CA ARG A 82 -26.42 0.06 28.90
C ARG A 82 -27.17 -0.63 27.74
N LEU A 83 -26.69 -0.48 26.49
CA LEU A 83 -27.22 -1.13 25.28
C LEU A 83 -26.39 -2.33 24.84
N GLY A 84 -25.36 -2.70 25.57
CA GLY A 84 -24.45 -3.82 25.22
C GLY A 84 -23.56 -3.51 24.01
N ILE A 85 -23.24 -2.25 23.75
CA ILE A 85 -22.36 -1.81 22.67
C ILE A 85 -20.94 -1.64 23.24
N PRO A 86 -19.97 -2.49 22.84
CA PRO A 86 -18.59 -2.36 23.28
C PRO A 86 -17.86 -1.28 22.48
N SER A 87 -16.72 -0.82 23.02
CA SER A 87 -15.72 -0.12 22.23
C SER A 87 -15.02 -1.10 21.28
N VAL A 88 -14.73 -0.67 20.04
CA VAL A 88 -14.03 -1.42 19.01
C VAL A 88 -12.66 -0.79 18.79
N VAL A 89 -11.63 -1.60 18.56
CA VAL A 89 -10.25 -1.14 18.35
C VAL A 89 -9.90 -1.11 16.89
N LEU A 90 -9.41 0.03 16.42
CA LEU A 90 -8.91 0.28 15.07
C LEU A 90 -7.39 0.44 15.13
N ALA A 91 -6.62 -0.30 14.33
CA ALA A 91 -5.16 -0.19 14.33
C ALA A 91 -4.60 -0.04 12.92
N ASP A 92 -3.51 0.71 12.77
CA ASP A 92 -2.77 0.82 11.52
C ASP A 92 -2.12 -0.50 11.11
N GLY A 93 -1.82 -0.62 9.82
CA GLY A 93 -1.07 -1.76 9.38
C GLY A 93 -1.05 -2.18 7.93
N PRO A 94 -0.75 -1.31 6.94
CA PRO A 94 -0.61 -1.77 5.55
C PRO A 94 0.54 -2.78 5.33
N ALA A 95 1.55 -2.79 6.19
CA ALA A 95 2.65 -3.76 6.15
C ALA A 95 2.72 -4.68 7.39
N GLY A 96 1.61 -4.84 8.11
CA GLY A 96 1.47 -5.61 9.35
C GLY A 96 0.87 -4.76 10.47
N LEU A 97 0.33 -5.42 11.49
CA LEU A 97 -0.32 -4.76 12.61
C LEU A 97 0.64 -3.80 13.32
N ARG A 98 0.16 -2.59 13.64
CA ARG A 98 0.90 -1.60 14.38
C ARG A 98 0.26 -1.34 15.74
N ILE A 99 0.95 -1.81 16.78
CA ILE A 99 0.62 -1.58 18.19
C ILE A 99 1.90 -1.26 18.97
N SER A 100 1.77 -0.75 20.19
CA SER A 100 2.94 -0.57 21.08
C SER A 100 3.52 -1.92 21.49
N PRO A 101 4.84 -2.09 21.42
CA PRO A 101 5.49 -3.31 21.89
C PRO A 101 5.52 -3.45 23.40
N THR A 102 5.20 -2.38 24.13
CA THR A 102 5.17 -2.35 25.60
C THR A 102 3.81 -1.88 26.10
N ARG A 103 3.40 -2.41 27.27
CA ARG A 103 2.18 -2.02 27.96
C ARG A 103 2.48 -1.66 29.41
N GLU A 104 1.81 -0.65 29.95
CA GLU A 104 2.01 -0.23 31.33
C GLU A 104 1.62 -1.36 32.29
N GLY A 105 2.50 -1.67 33.23
CA GLY A 105 2.28 -2.71 34.24
C GLY A 105 2.47 -4.15 33.71
N ASP A 106 2.95 -4.35 32.49
CA ASP A 106 3.23 -5.65 31.90
C ASP A 106 4.69 -5.74 31.43
N ASN A 107 5.33 -6.88 31.70
CA ASN A 107 6.72 -7.15 31.29
C ASN A 107 6.80 -7.92 29.96
N ALA A 108 5.68 -8.34 29.37
CA ALA A 108 5.64 -8.96 28.07
C ALA A 108 5.92 -7.95 26.95
N THR A 109 6.38 -8.44 25.82
CA THR A 109 6.57 -7.66 24.60
C THR A 109 5.56 -8.07 23.54
N TYR A 110 5.02 -7.08 22.83
CA TYR A 110 3.92 -7.23 21.87
C TYR A 110 4.40 -6.80 20.48
N TYR A 111 5.52 -7.35 20.03
CA TYR A 111 6.02 -7.11 18.69
C TYR A 111 5.11 -7.73 17.64
N CYS A 112 5.03 -7.08 16.48
CA CYS A 112 4.31 -7.58 15.32
C CYS A 112 5.27 -7.90 14.18
N THR A 113 4.83 -8.73 13.25
CA THR A 113 5.59 -9.05 12.05
C THR A 113 5.52 -7.91 11.06
N HIS A 114 6.67 -7.42 10.60
CA HIS A 114 6.74 -6.49 9.48
C HIS A 114 6.81 -7.28 8.18
N PHE A 115 5.69 -7.32 7.47
CA PHE A 115 5.58 -7.96 6.16
C PHE A 115 6.18 -7.08 5.06
N PRO A 116 6.39 -7.61 3.84
CA PRO A 116 6.80 -6.80 2.71
C PRO A 116 5.81 -5.68 2.40
N ILE A 117 6.30 -4.57 1.87
CA ILE A 117 5.44 -3.45 1.46
C ILE A 117 4.47 -3.83 0.35
N GLY A 118 3.38 -3.06 0.20
CA GLY A 118 2.34 -3.30 -0.79
C GLY A 118 2.87 -3.43 -2.22
N THR A 119 3.78 -2.54 -2.62
CA THR A 119 4.46 -2.60 -3.93
C THR A 119 5.14 -3.94 -4.19
N LEU A 120 5.88 -4.48 -3.20
CA LEU A 120 6.54 -5.77 -3.34
C LEU A 120 5.53 -6.91 -3.41
N LEU A 121 4.50 -6.90 -2.55
CA LEU A 121 3.45 -7.91 -2.59
C LEU A 121 2.73 -7.94 -3.94
N ALA A 122 2.47 -6.78 -4.54
CA ALA A 122 1.88 -6.71 -5.86
C ALA A 122 2.79 -7.29 -6.95
N CYS A 123 4.11 -7.09 -6.84
CA CYS A 123 5.09 -7.67 -7.77
C CYS A 123 5.15 -9.21 -7.74
N THR A 124 4.52 -9.87 -6.79
CA THR A 124 4.33 -11.33 -6.82
C THR A 124 3.37 -11.78 -7.92
N TRP A 125 2.39 -10.94 -8.29
CA TRP A 125 1.26 -11.27 -9.19
C TRP A 125 0.51 -12.54 -8.77
N ASP A 126 0.57 -12.87 -7.49
CA ASP A 126 0.05 -14.10 -6.89
C ASP A 126 -0.97 -13.76 -5.80
N THR A 127 -2.24 -13.82 -6.16
CA THR A 127 -3.34 -13.52 -5.24
C THR A 127 -3.45 -14.53 -4.09
N ASP A 128 -3.11 -15.79 -4.31
CA ASP A 128 -3.15 -16.82 -3.27
C ASP A 128 -2.06 -16.59 -2.23
N LEU A 129 -0.86 -16.21 -2.68
CA LEU A 129 0.24 -15.84 -1.78
C LEU A 129 -0.11 -14.59 -0.96
N VAL A 130 -0.69 -13.57 -1.59
CA VAL A 130 -1.12 -12.34 -0.88
C VAL A 130 -2.26 -12.62 0.11
N GLU A 131 -3.19 -13.50 -0.24
CA GLU A 131 -4.23 -13.96 0.72
C GLU A 131 -3.59 -14.65 1.94
N ASN A 132 -2.55 -15.47 1.74
CA ASN A 132 -1.82 -16.10 2.86
C ASN A 132 -1.08 -15.08 3.74
N VAL A 133 -0.51 -14.03 3.15
CA VAL A 133 0.03 -12.89 3.91
C VAL A 133 -1.08 -12.23 4.72
N GLY A 134 -2.24 -11.99 4.10
CA GLY A 134 -3.42 -11.46 4.79
C GLY A 134 -3.87 -12.34 5.96
N LYS A 135 -3.85 -13.69 5.81
CA LYS A 135 -4.18 -14.62 6.90
C LYS A 135 -3.22 -14.49 8.09
N ALA A 136 -1.92 -14.35 7.82
CA ALA A 136 -0.92 -14.17 8.87
C ALA A 136 -1.12 -12.84 9.62
N ILE A 137 -1.33 -11.74 8.90
CA ILE A 137 -1.63 -10.42 9.49
C ILE A 137 -2.92 -10.47 10.31
N GLY A 138 -3.99 -11.04 9.74
CA GLY A 138 -5.29 -11.15 10.41
C GLY A 138 -5.23 -11.97 11.70
N ASN A 139 -4.34 -12.96 11.78
CA ASN A 139 -4.08 -13.70 13.01
C ASN A 139 -3.46 -12.80 14.10
N GLU A 140 -2.49 -11.96 13.76
CA GLU A 140 -1.93 -11.00 14.72
C GLU A 140 -2.97 -9.96 15.16
N VAL A 141 -3.80 -9.47 14.23
CA VAL A 141 -4.91 -8.55 14.53
C VAL A 141 -5.87 -9.16 15.54
N LEU A 142 -6.28 -10.43 15.31
CA LEU A 142 -7.17 -11.16 16.20
C LEU A 142 -6.55 -11.38 17.57
N GLU A 143 -5.35 -11.97 17.61
CA GLU A 143 -4.72 -12.43 18.85
C GLU A 143 -4.21 -11.29 19.74
N TYR A 144 -3.94 -10.11 19.19
CA TYR A 144 -3.61 -8.91 19.97
C TYR A 144 -4.82 -8.05 20.36
N GLY A 145 -6.03 -8.50 20.02
CA GLY A 145 -7.27 -7.87 20.48
C GLY A 145 -7.68 -6.63 19.70
N THR A 146 -7.19 -6.47 18.47
CA THR A 146 -7.64 -5.46 17.52
C THR A 146 -8.82 -5.99 16.70
N ASP A 147 -9.80 -5.15 16.40
CA ASP A 147 -11.03 -5.55 15.72
C ASP A 147 -11.01 -5.23 14.22
N VAL A 148 -10.40 -4.10 13.82
CA VAL A 148 -10.32 -3.65 12.43
C VAL A 148 -8.91 -3.15 12.13
N LEU A 149 -8.30 -3.68 11.07
CA LEU A 149 -7.02 -3.20 10.54
C LEU A 149 -7.28 -2.10 9.48
N LEU A 150 -6.59 -0.96 9.61
CA LEU A 150 -6.67 0.17 8.67
C LEU A 150 -5.80 -0.09 7.44
N ALA A 151 -6.14 -1.10 6.69
CA ALA A 151 -5.47 -1.63 5.51
C ALA A 151 -6.43 -2.45 4.66
N PRO A 152 -6.08 -2.72 3.38
CA PRO A 152 -4.92 -2.24 2.62
C PRO A 152 -5.10 -0.82 2.07
N ALA A 153 -3.97 -0.20 1.68
CA ALA A 153 -3.96 1.03 0.88
C ALA A 153 -3.79 0.67 -0.60
N LEU A 154 -4.61 1.24 -1.49
CA LEU A 154 -4.66 0.81 -2.91
C LEU A 154 -4.81 1.96 -3.92
N ASN A 155 -4.36 3.16 -3.57
CA ASN A 155 -4.30 4.26 -4.53
C ASN A 155 -3.32 3.92 -5.68
N ILE A 156 -3.48 4.61 -6.81
CA ILE A 156 -2.68 4.34 -8.01
C ILE A 156 -1.27 4.95 -7.88
N HIS A 157 -0.25 4.26 -8.37
CA HIS A 157 1.09 4.82 -8.57
C HIS A 157 1.05 5.82 -9.73
N ARG A 158 0.49 7.01 -9.46
CA ARG A 158 0.33 8.08 -10.45
C ARG A 158 1.66 8.75 -10.82
N ASN A 159 2.47 9.02 -9.79
CA ASN A 159 3.76 9.69 -9.94
C ASN A 159 4.84 8.94 -9.16
N PRO A 160 6.06 8.77 -9.73
CA PRO A 160 7.15 8.06 -9.07
C PRO A 160 7.56 8.64 -7.70
N LEU A 161 7.31 9.92 -7.46
CA LEU A 161 7.75 10.63 -6.25
C LEU A 161 6.72 10.63 -5.12
N CYS A 162 5.50 10.13 -5.32
CA CYS A 162 4.51 10.07 -4.23
C CYS A 162 5.06 9.26 -3.05
N GLY A 163 5.09 9.88 -1.88
CA GLY A 163 5.69 9.31 -0.67
C GLY A 163 5.07 7.98 -0.24
N ARG A 164 3.77 7.81 -0.45
CA ARG A 164 3.01 6.61 -0.04
C ARG A 164 2.95 5.51 -1.09
N ASN A 165 3.64 5.62 -2.24
CA ASN A 165 3.66 4.54 -3.23
C ASN A 165 4.11 3.20 -2.63
N PHE A 166 4.98 3.20 -1.63
CA PHE A 166 5.47 1.97 -1.00
C PHE A 166 4.34 1.06 -0.48
N GLU A 167 3.28 1.63 0.07
CA GLU A 167 2.14 0.87 0.60
C GLU A 167 1.03 0.63 -0.43
N TYR A 168 1.09 1.30 -1.60
CA TYR A 168 0.20 1.07 -2.73
C TYR A 168 0.71 -0.06 -3.62
N TYR A 169 -0.10 -0.54 -4.54
CA TYR A 169 0.18 -1.77 -5.25
C TYR A 169 0.71 -1.56 -6.68
N SER A 170 0.11 -0.66 -7.46
CA SER A 170 0.36 -0.61 -8.90
C SER A 170 -0.04 0.70 -9.54
N GLU A 171 0.50 0.98 -10.74
CA GLU A 171 -0.03 1.98 -11.68
C GLU A 171 -1.28 1.48 -12.42
N ASP A 172 -1.56 0.16 -12.36
CA ASP A 172 -2.72 -0.48 -12.99
C ASP A 172 -3.82 -0.78 -11.96
N PRO A 173 -5.06 -0.30 -12.18
CA PRO A 173 -6.16 -0.49 -11.24
C PRO A 173 -6.64 -1.95 -11.11
N LEU A 174 -6.44 -2.80 -12.15
CA LEU A 174 -6.79 -4.23 -12.06
C LEU A 174 -5.86 -4.93 -11.07
N VAL A 175 -4.56 -4.72 -11.19
CA VAL A 175 -3.57 -5.29 -10.26
C VAL A 175 -3.83 -4.77 -8.86
N ALA A 176 -3.99 -3.45 -8.70
CA ALA A 176 -4.26 -2.85 -7.39
C ALA A 176 -5.51 -3.44 -6.72
N GLY A 177 -6.61 -3.57 -7.48
CA GLY A 177 -7.87 -4.09 -6.98
C GLY A 177 -7.82 -5.58 -6.63
N LYS A 178 -7.22 -6.42 -7.49
CA LYS A 178 -7.12 -7.87 -7.28
C LYS A 178 -6.23 -8.23 -6.08
N ILE A 179 -5.08 -7.59 -5.98
CA ILE A 179 -4.15 -7.78 -4.84
C ILE A 179 -4.79 -7.28 -3.54
N ALA A 180 -5.46 -6.12 -3.57
CA ALA A 180 -6.19 -5.62 -2.40
C ALA A 180 -7.31 -6.56 -1.97
N ALA A 181 -8.09 -7.11 -2.91
CA ALA A 181 -9.16 -8.06 -2.59
C ALA A 181 -8.63 -9.34 -1.93
N ALA A 182 -7.54 -9.90 -2.44
CA ALA A 182 -6.87 -11.06 -1.85
C ALA A 182 -6.39 -10.77 -0.42
N TYR A 183 -5.74 -9.63 -0.22
CA TYR A 183 -5.28 -9.19 1.11
C TYR A 183 -6.44 -9.03 2.10
N VAL A 184 -7.55 -8.40 1.68
CA VAL A 184 -8.77 -8.25 2.50
C VAL A 184 -9.36 -9.62 2.85
N ASN A 185 -9.51 -10.52 1.87
CA ASN A 185 -10.07 -11.85 2.10
C ASN A 185 -9.23 -12.64 3.11
N GLY A 186 -7.90 -12.58 2.99
CA GLY A 186 -6.99 -13.22 3.93
C GLY A 186 -7.15 -12.70 5.36
N ILE A 187 -7.16 -11.39 5.57
CA ILE A 187 -7.32 -10.78 6.90
C ILE A 187 -8.70 -11.13 7.49
N GLN A 188 -9.76 -10.90 6.71
CA GLN A 188 -11.14 -11.10 7.17
C GLN A 188 -11.47 -12.58 7.44
N SER A 189 -10.73 -13.53 6.88
CA SER A 189 -10.87 -14.96 7.18
C SER A 189 -10.62 -15.31 8.67
N ASN A 190 -9.91 -14.43 9.39
CA ASN A 190 -9.70 -14.54 10.84
C ASN A 190 -10.87 -13.98 11.68
N GLY A 191 -11.92 -13.44 11.03
CA GLY A 191 -13.06 -12.84 11.73
C GLY A 191 -12.81 -11.43 12.24
N VAL A 192 -11.76 -10.75 11.78
CA VAL A 192 -11.45 -9.33 12.01
C VAL A 192 -11.78 -8.51 10.77
N GLY A 193 -11.91 -7.19 10.91
CA GLY A 193 -12.25 -6.30 9.81
C GLY A 193 -11.03 -5.68 9.13
N THR A 194 -11.26 -5.12 7.94
CA THR A 194 -10.32 -4.30 7.19
C THR A 194 -10.93 -2.95 6.85
N SER A 195 -10.08 -1.95 6.60
CA SER A 195 -10.47 -0.66 6.06
C SER A 195 -9.65 -0.35 4.83
N ILE A 196 -10.21 -0.58 3.65
CA ILE A 196 -9.52 -0.19 2.41
C ILE A 196 -9.39 1.32 2.30
N LYS A 197 -8.24 1.82 1.84
CA LYS A 197 -7.89 3.24 1.88
C LYS A 197 -6.99 3.64 0.71
N HIS A 198 -6.91 4.91 0.35
CA HIS A 198 -7.67 6.08 0.81
C HIS A 198 -8.65 6.47 -0.29
N PHE A 199 -9.93 6.42 -0.03
CA PHE A 199 -11.00 6.55 -1.02
C PHE A 199 -11.38 8.03 -1.24
N ALA A 200 -10.90 8.68 -2.32
CA ALA A 200 -10.04 8.27 -3.41
C ALA A 200 -9.12 9.42 -3.85
N GLY A 201 -8.18 9.12 -4.78
CA GLY A 201 -7.37 10.16 -5.41
C GLY A 201 -6.27 10.74 -4.50
N ASN A 202 -5.85 10.05 -3.45
CA ASN A 202 -4.73 10.47 -2.59
C ASN A 202 -3.40 10.07 -3.21
N ASN A 203 -2.88 10.91 -4.13
CA ASN A 203 -1.71 10.60 -4.95
C ASN A 203 -0.54 11.56 -4.74
N GLN A 204 -0.56 12.36 -3.67
CA GLN A 204 0.53 13.20 -3.18
C GLN A 204 0.40 13.41 -1.67
N GLU A 205 1.55 13.60 -0.99
CA GLU A 205 1.60 13.91 0.43
C GLU A 205 1.64 15.43 0.68
N SER A 206 2.22 16.17 -0.25
CA SER A 206 2.31 17.63 -0.20
C SER A 206 0.91 18.25 -0.16
N ASN A 207 0.63 18.97 0.92
CA ASN A 207 -0.68 19.61 1.22
C ASN A 207 -1.89 18.67 1.11
N ARG A 208 -1.71 17.37 1.41
CA ARG A 208 -2.73 16.32 1.23
C ARG A 208 -4.07 16.62 1.91
N MET A 209 -4.04 17.40 3.03
CA MET A 209 -5.25 17.76 3.79
C MET A 209 -6.14 18.80 3.09
N ASN A 210 -5.63 19.53 2.09
CA ASN A 210 -6.35 20.62 1.44
C ASN A 210 -6.28 20.58 -0.09
N ASN A 211 -5.38 19.77 -0.66
CA ASN A 211 -5.20 19.65 -2.11
C ASN A 211 -6.51 19.26 -2.80
N ASP A 212 -6.83 19.96 -3.89
CA ASP A 212 -7.93 19.64 -4.79
C ASP A 212 -7.39 18.84 -6.00
N ALA A 213 -7.57 17.52 -5.98
CA ALA A 213 -7.28 16.64 -7.12
C ALA A 213 -8.35 16.87 -8.20
N ARG A 214 -8.01 17.61 -9.25
CA ARG A 214 -8.90 17.88 -10.37
C ARG A 214 -8.76 16.79 -11.40
N ILE A 215 -9.75 15.94 -11.47
CA ILE A 215 -9.72 14.69 -12.24
C ILE A 215 -10.93 14.65 -13.16
N SER A 216 -10.73 14.27 -14.43
CA SER A 216 -11.84 14.06 -15.35
C SER A 216 -12.77 12.93 -14.85
N PRO A 217 -14.07 12.97 -15.13
CA PRO A 217 -14.96 11.87 -14.75
C PRO A 217 -14.53 10.51 -15.35
N ARG A 218 -13.91 10.52 -16.54
CA ARG A 218 -13.38 9.33 -17.20
C ARG A 218 -12.21 8.74 -16.42
N ALA A 219 -11.17 9.54 -16.17
CA ALA A 219 -9.99 9.07 -15.42
C ALA A 219 -10.36 8.64 -14.00
N LEU A 220 -11.28 9.38 -13.37
CA LEU A 220 -11.74 9.02 -12.03
C LEU A 220 -12.36 7.62 -12.02
N ARG A 221 -13.24 7.29 -12.98
CA ARG A 221 -13.91 5.99 -13.06
C ARG A 221 -13.01 4.85 -13.56
N GLU A 222 -12.20 5.12 -14.61
CA GLU A 222 -11.39 4.07 -15.25
C GLU A 222 -10.10 3.76 -14.48
N ILE A 223 -9.53 4.73 -13.73
CA ILE A 223 -8.23 4.61 -13.08
C ILE A 223 -8.36 4.69 -11.55
N TYR A 224 -8.81 5.84 -11.00
CA TYR A 224 -8.67 6.12 -9.56
C TYR A 224 -9.72 5.43 -8.68
N LEU A 225 -10.88 5.10 -9.23
CA LEU A 225 -11.95 4.36 -8.54
C LEU A 225 -11.96 2.87 -8.89
N LYS A 226 -11.43 2.46 -10.04
CA LYS A 226 -11.56 1.09 -10.54
C LYS A 226 -10.95 0.04 -9.62
N GLY A 227 -9.79 0.32 -9.02
CA GLY A 227 -9.19 -0.59 -8.03
C GLY A 227 -10.06 -0.79 -6.80
N PHE A 228 -10.69 0.29 -6.30
CA PHE A 228 -11.64 0.21 -5.19
C PHE A 228 -12.91 -0.55 -5.55
N GLU A 229 -13.44 -0.35 -6.77
CA GLU A 229 -14.58 -1.11 -7.29
C GLU A 229 -14.33 -2.60 -7.25
N ILE A 230 -13.17 -3.05 -7.76
CA ILE A 230 -12.77 -4.46 -7.76
C ILE A 230 -12.65 -4.98 -6.32
N ALA A 231 -11.93 -4.27 -5.45
CA ALA A 231 -11.75 -4.67 -4.06
C ALA A 231 -13.08 -4.80 -3.32
N VAL A 232 -13.99 -3.84 -3.49
CA VAL A 232 -15.34 -3.89 -2.87
C VAL A 232 -16.13 -5.09 -3.39
N LYS A 233 -16.20 -5.28 -4.70
CA LYS A 233 -17.01 -6.35 -5.30
C LYS A 233 -16.49 -7.76 -4.99
N GLU A 234 -15.16 -7.93 -4.88
CA GLU A 234 -14.55 -9.25 -4.69
C GLU A 234 -14.29 -9.62 -3.23
N SER A 235 -14.28 -8.65 -2.30
CA SER A 235 -13.96 -8.94 -0.90
C SER A 235 -14.93 -8.35 0.13
N GLN A 236 -15.79 -7.39 -0.23
CA GLN A 236 -16.69 -6.71 0.70
C GLN A 236 -15.98 -6.34 2.02
N PRO A 237 -15.00 -5.43 2.00
CA PRO A 237 -14.28 -5.01 3.20
C PRO A 237 -15.28 -4.48 4.24
N TRP A 238 -15.01 -4.69 5.55
CA TRP A 238 -15.94 -4.23 6.57
C TRP A 238 -16.06 -2.73 6.60
N THR A 239 -14.96 -2.05 6.27
CA THR A 239 -14.94 -0.58 6.25
C THR A 239 -14.15 -0.03 5.06
N VAL A 240 -14.44 1.23 4.72
CA VAL A 240 -13.70 2.05 3.75
C VAL A 240 -13.27 3.32 4.45
N MET A 241 -12.04 3.77 4.23
CA MET A 241 -11.54 5.05 4.74
C MET A 241 -11.52 6.09 3.61
N SER A 242 -12.25 7.19 3.79
CA SER A 242 -12.20 8.33 2.86
C SER A 242 -10.84 9.04 2.95
N SER A 243 -10.38 9.59 1.83
CA SER A 243 -9.08 10.27 1.76
C SER A 243 -9.14 11.70 2.33
N TYR A 244 -7.97 12.31 2.49
CA TYR A 244 -7.83 13.68 2.97
C TYR A 244 -8.25 14.74 1.96
N ASN A 245 -7.91 14.53 0.70
CA ASN A 245 -7.97 15.51 -0.38
C ASN A 245 -9.42 15.82 -0.82
N LYS A 246 -9.53 16.90 -1.57
CA LYS A 246 -10.71 17.17 -2.38
C LYS A 246 -10.62 16.45 -3.73
N ILE A 247 -11.74 16.18 -4.34
CA ILE A 247 -11.86 15.83 -5.76
C ILE A 247 -12.82 16.85 -6.38
N ASN A 248 -12.35 17.58 -7.39
CA ASN A 248 -13.13 18.59 -8.11
C ASN A 248 -13.83 19.57 -7.15
N GLY A 249 -13.11 20.05 -6.14
CA GLY A 249 -13.56 21.05 -5.18
C GLY A 249 -14.27 20.51 -3.93
N VAL A 250 -14.64 19.23 -3.89
CA VAL A 250 -15.37 18.62 -2.76
C VAL A 250 -14.47 17.63 -2.00
N TYR A 251 -14.39 17.77 -0.67
CA TYR A 251 -13.70 16.77 0.16
C TYR A 251 -14.32 15.39 -0.04
N THR A 252 -13.48 14.37 -0.22
CA THR A 252 -13.94 13.00 -0.46
C THR A 252 -14.86 12.50 0.65
N SER A 253 -14.57 12.85 1.90
CA SER A 253 -15.42 12.51 3.06
C SER A 253 -16.77 13.26 3.09
N GLN A 254 -16.93 14.31 2.30
CA GLN A 254 -18.15 15.14 2.20
C GLN A 254 -18.90 14.94 0.88
N SER A 255 -18.38 14.07 -0.01
CA SER A 255 -18.96 13.81 -1.32
C SER A 255 -20.02 12.71 -1.27
N ARG A 256 -21.29 13.09 -1.34
CA ARG A 256 -22.39 12.13 -1.43
C ARG A 256 -22.31 11.27 -2.69
N GLU A 257 -21.86 11.87 -3.82
CA GLU A 257 -21.67 11.14 -5.07
C GLU A 257 -20.69 9.99 -4.90
N LEU A 258 -19.55 10.28 -4.22
CA LEU A 258 -18.52 9.28 -3.99
C LEU A 258 -18.94 8.23 -2.94
N GLN A 259 -19.41 8.70 -1.75
CA GLN A 259 -19.64 7.83 -0.58
C GLN A 259 -20.95 7.04 -0.67
N THR A 260 -21.97 7.60 -1.31
CA THR A 260 -23.28 6.96 -1.41
C THR A 260 -23.56 6.48 -2.83
N SER A 261 -23.60 7.39 -3.82
CA SER A 261 -24.06 7.03 -5.16
C SER A 261 -23.15 6.01 -5.83
N VAL A 262 -21.83 6.21 -5.81
CA VAL A 262 -20.89 5.27 -6.44
C VAL A 262 -20.60 4.08 -5.53
N LEU A 263 -20.11 4.33 -4.31
CA LEU A 263 -19.65 3.26 -3.44
C LEU A 263 -20.78 2.30 -3.04
N ARG A 264 -21.96 2.83 -2.67
CA ARG A 264 -23.07 2.03 -2.15
C ARG A 264 -24.08 1.64 -3.21
N ASP A 265 -24.57 2.63 -3.99
CA ASP A 265 -25.68 2.38 -4.90
C ASP A 265 -25.20 1.67 -6.19
N GLU A 266 -24.05 2.04 -6.78
CA GLU A 266 -23.51 1.37 -7.97
C GLU A 266 -22.72 0.09 -7.64
N TRP A 267 -21.87 0.11 -6.60
CA TRP A 267 -20.99 -1.04 -6.31
C TRP A 267 -21.55 -2.01 -5.27
N GLY A 268 -22.59 -1.61 -4.53
CA GLY A 268 -23.23 -2.46 -3.52
C GLY A 268 -22.43 -2.63 -2.24
N PHE A 269 -21.59 -1.68 -1.87
CA PHE A 269 -20.87 -1.70 -0.60
C PHE A 269 -21.84 -1.65 0.59
N LYS A 270 -21.69 -2.59 1.52
CA LYS A 270 -22.58 -2.74 2.67
C LYS A 270 -21.95 -2.37 4.01
N GLY A 271 -20.67 -2.03 4.01
CA GLY A 271 -19.93 -1.74 5.23
C GLY A 271 -20.05 -0.29 5.71
N MET A 272 -19.21 0.05 6.68
CA MET A 272 -19.08 1.37 7.28
C MET A 272 -18.02 2.20 6.54
N VAL A 273 -18.25 3.50 6.38
CA VAL A 273 -17.23 4.45 5.91
C VAL A 273 -16.74 5.28 7.09
N MET A 274 -15.41 5.41 7.23
CA MET A 274 -14.79 6.33 8.18
C MET A 274 -13.94 7.38 7.47
N THR A 275 -13.69 8.51 8.13
CA THR A 275 -12.68 9.46 7.66
C THR A 275 -11.29 8.91 7.90
N ASP A 276 -10.31 9.34 7.10
CA ASP A 276 -8.93 9.40 7.58
C ASP A 276 -8.83 10.38 8.78
N TRP A 277 -7.75 10.30 9.57
CA TRP A 277 -7.57 11.08 10.80
C TRP A 277 -7.55 12.57 10.50
N PHE A 278 -8.50 13.31 11.06
CA PHE A 278 -8.75 14.74 10.80
C PHE A 278 -9.21 15.07 9.36
N GLY A 279 -9.59 14.08 8.56
CA GLY A 279 -10.02 14.27 7.16
C GLY A 279 -11.33 15.04 7.04
N GLY A 280 -11.38 15.99 6.09
CA GLY A 280 -12.55 16.84 5.85
C GLY A 280 -12.69 18.01 6.84
N LYS A 281 -13.70 18.86 6.63
CA LYS A 281 -13.90 20.10 7.41
C LYS A 281 -15.30 20.24 8.01
N ASP A 282 -16.32 19.74 7.35
CA ASP A 282 -17.74 19.89 7.73
C ASP A 282 -18.34 18.55 8.17
N ALA A 283 -18.49 18.40 9.51
CA ALA A 283 -19.01 17.18 10.11
C ALA A 283 -20.46 16.86 9.68
N VAL A 284 -21.28 17.90 9.45
CA VAL A 284 -22.67 17.73 9.02
C VAL A 284 -22.73 17.23 7.57
N ALA A 285 -21.94 17.84 6.69
CA ALA A 285 -21.82 17.40 5.29
C ALA A 285 -21.28 15.95 5.20
N GLN A 286 -20.34 15.55 6.07
CA GLN A 286 -19.84 14.19 6.16
C GLN A 286 -20.94 13.18 6.53
N MET A 287 -21.77 13.50 7.52
CA MET A 287 -22.92 12.66 7.89
C MET A 287 -23.89 12.47 6.73
N VAL A 288 -24.25 13.58 6.05
CA VAL A 288 -25.17 13.58 4.90
C VAL A 288 -24.59 12.82 3.71
N ALA A 289 -23.27 12.87 3.52
CA ALA A 289 -22.59 12.15 2.46
C ALA A 289 -22.60 10.63 2.65
N GLY A 290 -22.83 10.14 3.88
CA GLY A 290 -22.76 8.72 4.23
C GLY A 290 -21.39 8.28 4.70
N ASN A 291 -20.57 9.24 5.20
CA ASN A 291 -19.35 8.95 5.97
C ASN A 291 -19.80 8.70 7.42
N ASP A 292 -19.78 7.44 7.83
CA ASP A 292 -20.48 6.97 9.03
C ASP A 292 -19.72 7.23 10.34
N MET A 293 -18.38 7.45 10.28
CA MET A 293 -17.56 7.66 11.47
C MET A 293 -16.45 8.68 11.23
N LEU A 294 -16.32 9.65 12.15
CA LEU A 294 -15.33 10.70 12.11
C LEU A 294 -14.14 10.37 13.02
N GLN A 295 -12.95 10.25 12.46
CA GLN A 295 -11.73 9.92 13.18
C GLN A 295 -10.79 11.15 13.24
N PRO A 296 -9.99 11.30 14.33
CA PRO A 296 -9.96 10.51 15.57
C PRO A 296 -11.11 10.81 16.53
N GLY A 297 -11.93 11.83 16.24
CA GLY A 297 -12.99 12.35 17.10
C GLY A 297 -12.58 13.66 17.80
N LEU A 298 -13.36 14.72 17.57
CA LEU A 298 -13.14 16.05 18.12
C LEU A 298 -14.44 16.60 18.67
N ASP A 299 -14.38 17.28 19.84
CA ASP A 299 -15.54 17.90 20.48
C ASP A 299 -16.30 18.84 19.53
N LYS A 300 -15.59 19.61 18.71
CA LYS A 300 -16.20 20.51 17.71
C LYS A 300 -17.04 19.77 16.68
N GLN A 301 -16.74 18.50 16.35
CA GLN A 301 -17.53 17.70 15.43
C GLN A 301 -18.85 17.27 16.10
N TYR A 302 -18.77 16.85 17.36
CA TYR A 302 -19.93 16.54 18.19
C TYR A 302 -20.87 17.74 18.29
N ASP A 303 -20.34 18.91 18.70
CA ASP A 303 -21.11 20.13 18.86
C ASP A 303 -21.80 20.55 17.57
N ALA A 304 -21.10 20.50 16.44
CA ALA A 304 -21.66 20.86 15.12
C ALA A 304 -22.83 19.96 14.72
N ILE A 305 -22.70 18.64 14.90
CA ILE A 305 -23.77 17.67 14.58
C ILE A 305 -24.97 17.88 15.52
N MET A 306 -24.73 18.04 16.82
CA MET A 306 -25.80 18.25 17.81
C MET A 306 -26.54 19.59 17.56
N GLU A 307 -25.83 20.65 17.20
CA GLU A 307 -26.45 21.93 16.85
C GLU A 307 -27.29 21.81 15.57
N ALA A 308 -26.79 21.10 14.55
CA ALA A 308 -27.53 20.87 13.31
C ALA A 308 -28.81 20.06 13.54
N LEU A 309 -28.77 19.06 14.40
CA LEU A 309 -29.96 18.28 14.82
C LEU A 309 -30.97 19.19 15.57
N LYS A 310 -30.53 19.96 16.54
CA LYS A 310 -31.38 20.89 17.33
C LYS A 310 -32.05 21.97 16.47
N SER A 311 -31.31 22.47 15.47
CA SER A 311 -31.82 23.51 14.55
C SER A 311 -32.65 22.97 13.39
N GLY A 312 -32.77 21.63 13.24
CA GLY A 312 -33.47 20.97 12.12
C GLY A 312 -32.74 21.06 10.78
N LYS A 313 -31.46 21.44 10.78
CA LYS A 313 -30.61 21.43 9.57
C LYS A 313 -30.16 20.02 9.19
N LEU A 314 -30.12 19.10 10.15
CA LEU A 314 -29.79 17.68 9.95
C LEU A 314 -30.95 16.84 10.47
N ASP A 315 -31.43 15.90 9.66
CA ASP A 315 -32.48 14.97 10.04
C ASP A 315 -31.91 13.80 10.85
N MET A 316 -32.63 13.39 11.91
CA MET A 316 -32.24 12.26 12.75
C MET A 316 -32.16 10.95 11.97
N SER A 317 -32.91 10.79 10.90
CA SER A 317 -32.88 9.59 10.05
C SER A 317 -31.52 9.38 9.35
N VAL A 318 -30.79 10.46 9.06
CA VAL A 318 -29.42 10.40 8.52
C VAL A 318 -28.50 9.81 9.59
N ILE A 319 -28.59 10.31 10.81
CA ILE A 319 -27.82 9.80 11.96
C ILE A 319 -28.17 8.33 12.24
N ASP A 320 -29.46 7.98 12.25
CA ASP A 320 -29.91 6.59 12.46
C ASP A 320 -29.38 5.63 11.40
N THR A 321 -29.26 6.09 10.17
CA THR A 321 -28.69 5.32 9.06
C THR A 321 -27.20 5.06 9.28
N ASN A 322 -26.44 6.10 9.66
CA ASN A 322 -25.01 5.97 9.92
C ASN A 322 -24.74 5.10 11.17
N VAL A 323 -25.52 5.29 12.25
CA VAL A 323 -25.49 4.46 13.48
C VAL A 323 -25.72 3.00 13.13
N ARG A 324 -26.70 2.69 12.28
CA ARG A 324 -26.98 1.32 11.85
C ARG A 324 -25.75 0.65 11.25
N ARG A 325 -25.05 1.31 10.33
CA ARG A 325 -23.86 0.78 9.68
C ARG A 325 -22.71 0.54 10.65
N VAL A 326 -22.54 1.44 11.63
CA VAL A 326 -21.55 1.25 12.70
C VAL A 326 -21.93 0.04 13.57
N LEU A 327 -23.19 -0.10 13.96
CA LEU A 327 -23.65 -1.26 14.75
C LEU A 327 -23.54 -2.58 13.97
N GLU A 328 -23.83 -2.58 12.66
CA GLU A 328 -23.65 -3.75 11.79
C GLU A 328 -22.18 -4.16 11.67
N MET A 329 -21.24 -3.22 11.73
CA MET A 329 -19.81 -3.52 11.82
C MET A 329 -19.46 -4.08 13.21
N ILE A 330 -19.92 -3.45 14.30
CA ILE A 330 -19.61 -3.85 15.69
C ILE A 330 -20.04 -5.31 15.95
N VAL A 331 -21.21 -5.74 15.50
CA VAL A 331 -21.68 -7.13 15.73
C VAL A 331 -20.83 -8.20 15.03
N LYS A 332 -20.02 -7.82 14.06
CA LYS A 332 -19.09 -8.73 13.39
C LYS A 332 -17.81 -8.94 14.19
N THR A 333 -17.44 -8.00 15.05
CA THR A 333 -16.13 -7.97 15.72
C THR A 333 -15.92 -9.14 16.69
N PRO A 334 -14.68 -9.62 16.83
CA PRO A 334 -14.33 -10.63 17.84
C PRO A 334 -14.67 -10.17 19.25
N ARG A 335 -14.45 -8.91 19.56
CA ARG A 335 -14.76 -8.30 20.87
C ARG A 335 -16.24 -8.37 21.20
N PHE A 336 -17.12 -8.04 20.27
CA PHE A 336 -18.56 -8.17 20.46
C PHE A 336 -19.00 -9.63 20.68
N LYS A 337 -18.36 -10.56 19.97
CA LYS A 337 -18.60 -12.01 20.09
C LYS A 337 -18.00 -12.62 21.35
N GLY A 338 -17.25 -11.85 22.14
CA GLY A 338 -16.61 -12.32 23.38
C GLY A 338 -15.41 -13.23 23.16
N TYR A 339 -14.73 -13.09 22.01
CA TYR A 339 -13.51 -13.84 21.73
C TYR A 339 -12.43 -13.54 22.77
N GLN A 340 -11.76 -14.57 23.22
CA GLN A 340 -10.64 -14.48 24.17
C GLN A 340 -9.34 -14.61 23.42
N TYR A 341 -8.68 -13.47 23.17
CA TYR A 341 -7.42 -13.40 22.45
C TYR A 341 -6.23 -13.79 23.35
N SER A 342 -5.23 -14.45 22.73
CA SER A 342 -4.11 -15.06 23.45
C SER A 342 -2.98 -14.07 23.80
N ASN A 343 -2.89 -12.95 23.11
CA ASN A 343 -1.71 -12.05 23.07
C ASN A 343 -0.41 -12.78 22.64
N ASN A 344 -0.51 -13.89 21.94
CA ASN A 344 0.63 -14.73 21.57
C ASN A 344 0.45 -15.36 20.18
N PRO A 345 0.42 -14.56 19.09
CA PRO A 345 0.37 -15.08 17.73
C PRO A 345 1.67 -15.82 17.36
N ASP A 346 1.64 -16.70 16.36
CA ASP A 346 2.81 -17.42 15.88
C ASP A 346 3.72 -16.56 14.99
N LEU A 347 4.44 -15.62 15.61
CA LEU A 347 5.36 -14.71 14.89
C LEU A 347 6.48 -15.44 14.13
N LYS A 348 6.83 -16.69 14.53
CA LYS A 348 7.85 -17.48 13.81
C LYS A 348 7.31 -17.99 12.48
N ALA A 349 6.08 -18.50 12.46
CA ALA A 349 5.40 -18.89 11.23
C ALA A 349 5.19 -17.67 10.32
N HIS A 350 4.79 -16.52 10.88
CA HIS A 350 4.59 -15.28 10.12
C HIS A 350 5.89 -14.73 9.51
N ALA A 351 7.02 -14.87 10.20
CA ALA A 351 8.33 -14.52 9.65
C ALA A 351 8.68 -15.37 8.41
N LEU A 352 8.32 -16.66 8.38
CA LEU A 352 8.50 -17.52 7.21
C LEU A 352 7.62 -17.07 6.03
N VAL A 353 6.37 -16.68 6.31
CA VAL A 353 5.47 -16.10 5.28
C VAL A 353 6.07 -14.82 4.72
N THR A 354 6.62 -13.95 5.59
CA THR A 354 7.33 -12.73 5.19
C THR A 354 8.51 -13.04 4.26
N ARG A 355 9.38 -13.98 4.65
CA ARG A 355 10.55 -14.38 3.87
C ARG A 355 10.17 -14.90 2.49
N GLN A 356 9.17 -15.79 2.41
CA GLN A 356 8.70 -16.36 1.16
C GLN A 356 8.10 -15.30 0.25
N SER A 357 7.14 -14.52 0.76
CA SER A 357 6.43 -13.52 -0.05
C SER A 357 7.36 -12.41 -0.54
N ALA A 358 8.37 -12.03 0.25
CA ALA A 358 9.41 -11.12 -0.19
C ALA A 358 10.24 -11.69 -1.34
N ALA A 359 10.75 -12.91 -1.20
CA ALA A 359 11.59 -13.53 -2.23
C ALA A 359 10.84 -13.72 -3.56
N GLU A 360 9.55 -14.09 -3.51
CA GLU A 360 8.71 -14.28 -4.72
C GLU A 360 8.27 -12.97 -5.39
N GLY A 361 8.30 -11.83 -4.67
CA GLY A 361 7.99 -10.51 -5.21
C GLY A 361 9.19 -9.70 -5.67
N MET A 362 10.43 -10.11 -5.33
CA MET A 362 11.63 -9.46 -5.83
C MET A 362 11.73 -9.60 -7.35
N VAL A 363 12.15 -8.53 -8.03
CA VAL A 363 12.21 -8.47 -9.49
C VAL A 363 13.65 -8.45 -9.97
N LEU A 364 14.04 -9.46 -10.71
CA LEU A 364 15.34 -9.50 -11.39
C LEU A 364 15.28 -8.61 -12.65
N LEU A 365 15.93 -7.46 -12.59
CA LEU A 365 15.89 -6.45 -13.66
C LEU A 365 16.99 -6.68 -14.72
N LYS A 366 18.11 -7.26 -14.34
CA LYS A 366 19.25 -7.58 -15.24
C LYS A 366 19.99 -8.80 -14.71
N ASN A 367 20.45 -9.67 -15.61
CA ASN A 367 21.38 -10.77 -15.25
C ASN A 367 22.23 -11.18 -16.47
N GLU A 368 23.48 -10.82 -16.45
CA GLU A 368 24.49 -11.20 -17.46
C GLU A 368 25.40 -12.31 -16.90
N GLY A 369 24.77 -13.37 -16.39
CA GLY A 369 25.44 -14.55 -15.88
C GLY A 369 26.16 -14.31 -14.52
N ALA A 370 25.68 -13.36 -13.71
CA ALA A 370 26.19 -13.14 -12.36
C ALA A 370 25.39 -13.93 -11.31
N LEU A 371 24.14 -14.23 -11.59
CA LEU A 371 23.23 -14.92 -10.68
C LEU A 371 22.64 -16.19 -11.36
N PRO A 372 22.30 -17.24 -10.59
CA PRO A 372 22.55 -17.39 -9.16
C PRO A 372 24.03 -17.69 -8.83
N VAL A 373 24.42 -17.43 -7.57
CA VAL A 373 25.77 -17.67 -7.05
C VAL A 373 25.69 -18.71 -5.93
N SER A 374 26.52 -19.75 -5.99
CA SER A 374 26.62 -20.70 -4.87
C SER A 374 26.97 -19.96 -3.57
N ALA A 375 26.15 -20.13 -2.54
CA ALA A 375 26.36 -19.40 -1.29
C ALA A 375 27.53 -19.95 -0.47
N GLU A 376 27.74 -21.30 -0.49
CA GLU A 376 28.68 -21.98 0.37
C GLU A 376 30.13 -21.56 0.10
N GLY A 377 30.69 -20.79 1.02
CA GLY A 377 32.09 -20.36 0.98
C GLY A 377 32.42 -19.23 0.01
N THR A 378 31.45 -18.76 -0.79
CA THR A 378 31.67 -17.62 -1.70
C THR A 378 31.93 -16.34 -0.92
N LYS A 379 33.06 -15.70 -1.21
CA LYS A 379 33.49 -14.47 -0.55
C LYS A 379 32.87 -13.26 -1.23
N VAL A 380 32.19 -12.43 -0.45
CA VAL A 380 31.46 -11.26 -0.93
C VAL A 380 32.08 -9.97 -0.41
N ALA A 381 32.44 -9.06 -1.33
CA ALA A 381 32.69 -7.67 -1.00
C ALA A 381 31.34 -6.93 -0.99
N LEU A 382 30.83 -6.59 0.20
CA LEU A 382 29.52 -6.01 0.39
C LEU A 382 29.61 -4.51 0.60
N TYR A 383 29.04 -3.73 -0.31
CA TYR A 383 29.05 -2.27 -0.33
C TYR A 383 27.65 -1.68 -0.13
N GLY A 384 27.63 -0.40 0.26
CA GLY A 384 26.43 0.38 0.46
C GLY A 384 25.94 0.39 1.91
N CYS A 385 25.62 1.56 2.44
CA CYS A 385 25.13 1.73 3.82
C CYS A 385 23.89 0.87 4.08
N THR A 386 23.03 0.71 3.10
CA THR A 386 21.80 -0.06 3.18
C THR A 386 22.04 -1.58 3.30
N SER A 387 23.23 -2.06 2.95
CA SER A 387 23.61 -3.45 3.20
C SER A 387 23.68 -3.81 4.69
N TYR A 388 23.98 -2.83 5.52
CA TYR A 388 24.20 -2.96 6.97
C TYR A 388 23.01 -2.40 7.78
N ASP A 389 22.29 -1.43 7.22
CA ASP A 389 21.08 -0.82 7.79
C ASP A 389 19.92 -0.95 6.78
N PHE A 390 19.37 -2.17 6.68
CA PHE A 390 18.37 -2.54 5.68
C PHE A 390 17.02 -1.88 5.96
N ILE A 391 16.38 -1.36 4.93
CA ILE A 391 15.08 -0.70 5.02
C ILE A 391 13.98 -1.76 4.91
N ALA A 392 13.33 -2.07 6.02
CA ALA A 392 12.25 -3.06 6.06
C ALA A 392 10.96 -2.55 5.41
N GLY A 393 10.64 -1.26 5.59
CA GLY A 393 9.43 -0.63 5.07
C GLY A 393 9.47 0.89 5.16
N GLY A 394 8.35 1.52 4.78
CA GLY A 394 8.19 2.97 4.83
C GLY A 394 7.86 3.52 6.22
N THR A 395 7.77 4.84 6.32
CA THR A 395 7.44 5.56 7.55
C THR A 395 5.94 5.84 7.69
N GLY A 396 5.51 6.36 8.84
CA GLY A 396 4.13 6.71 9.12
C GLY A 396 3.27 5.50 9.53
N SER A 397 2.02 5.47 9.11
CA SER A 397 1.06 4.40 9.43
C SER A 397 1.48 3.02 8.90
N GLY A 398 2.34 2.98 7.89
CA GLY A 398 2.91 1.73 7.32
C GLY A 398 4.11 1.15 8.09
N ASN A 399 4.60 1.81 9.14
CA ASN A 399 5.67 1.26 9.97
C ASN A 399 5.12 0.29 11.01
N VAL A 400 5.87 -0.78 11.30
CA VAL A 400 5.49 -1.83 12.25
C VAL A 400 6.50 -1.90 13.39
N ASN A 401 6.02 -2.01 14.62
CA ASN A 401 6.86 -2.24 15.81
C ASN A 401 7.30 -3.71 15.85
N ARG A 402 8.37 -4.02 15.13
CA ARG A 402 8.95 -5.35 14.97
C ARG A 402 10.10 -5.60 15.94
N ALA A 403 10.33 -6.87 16.26
CA ALA A 403 11.41 -7.25 17.16
C ALA A 403 12.81 -7.13 16.54
N TYR A 404 12.92 -7.30 15.20
CA TYR A 404 14.19 -7.30 14.47
C TYR A 404 13.99 -6.98 12.98
N THR A 405 15.09 -6.67 12.31
CA THR A 405 15.19 -6.67 10.85
C THR A 405 16.47 -7.40 10.49
N VAL A 406 16.37 -8.41 9.61
CA VAL A 406 17.53 -9.09 9.06
C VAL A 406 18.15 -8.21 7.98
N SER A 407 19.36 -7.71 8.24
CA SER A 407 20.11 -6.90 7.29
C SER A 407 20.64 -7.76 6.13
N MET A 408 21.10 -7.10 5.05
CA MET A 408 21.68 -7.80 3.91
C MET A 408 22.88 -8.65 4.32
N ILE A 409 23.77 -8.10 5.15
CA ILE A 409 24.93 -8.85 5.65
C ILE A 409 24.51 -10.08 6.47
N GLN A 410 23.56 -9.95 7.39
CA GLN A 410 23.07 -11.09 8.18
C GLN A 410 22.43 -12.16 7.28
N GLY A 411 21.65 -11.75 6.27
CA GLY A 411 21.03 -12.67 5.34
C GLY A 411 22.05 -13.46 4.52
N LEU A 412 23.11 -12.80 4.05
CA LEU A 412 24.21 -13.45 3.33
C LEU A 412 24.96 -14.43 4.23
N GLU A 413 25.34 -14.00 5.44
CA GLU A 413 26.01 -14.88 6.43
C GLU A 413 25.12 -16.10 6.78
N ASN A 414 23.82 -15.91 6.99
CA ASN A 414 22.85 -16.99 7.25
C ASN A 414 22.75 -17.99 6.09
N ALA A 415 22.94 -17.54 4.86
CA ALA A 415 22.93 -18.41 3.68
C ALA A 415 24.25 -19.13 3.42
N GLY A 416 25.35 -18.81 4.13
CA GLY A 416 26.65 -19.44 4.00
C GLY A 416 27.70 -18.66 3.19
N PHE A 417 27.37 -17.42 2.78
CA PHE A 417 28.36 -16.53 2.18
C PHE A 417 29.36 -16.03 3.23
N VAL A 418 30.57 -15.72 2.79
CA VAL A 418 31.63 -15.14 3.63
C VAL A 418 31.78 -13.66 3.28
N VAL A 419 31.33 -12.78 4.16
CA VAL A 419 31.39 -11.32 3.91
C VAL A 419 32.73 -10.74 4.38
N ASP A 420 33.29 -9.80 3.61
CA ASP A 420 34.53 -9.10 3.94
C ASP A 420 34.41 -8.34 5.27
N LYS A 421 35.21 -8.77 6.25
CA LYS A 421 35.17 -8.21 7.61
C LYS A 421 35.62 -6.73 7.66
N THR A 422 36.57 -6.35 6.83
CA THR A 422 37.10 -4.97 6.82
C THR A 422 36.05 -4.00 6.32
N LEU A 423 35.29 -4.39 5.28
CA LEU A 423 34.15 -3.59 4.78
C LEU A 423 33.06 -3.52 5.86
N LYS A 424 32.73 -4.65 6.50
CA LYS A 424 31.75 -4.69 7.60
C LYS A 424 32.09 -3.68 8.68
N ASP A 425 33.26 -3.79 9.27
CA ASP A 425 33.71 -2.92 10.35
C ASP A 425 33.72 -1.42 9.93
N THR A 426 34.05 -1.14 8.67
CA THR A 426 34.06 0.21 8.10
C THR A 426 32.65 0.80 8.02
N TYR A 427 31.72 0.06 7.41
CA TYR A 427 30.33 0.54 7.22
C TYR A 427 29.56 0.63 8.53
N GLU A 428 29.65 -0.40 9.39
CA GLU A 428 28.95 -0.38 10.70
C GLU A 428 29.41 0.80 11.57
N LYS A 429 30.73 1.06 11.62
CA LYS A 429 31.26 2.22 12.34
C LYS A 429 30.77 3.54 11.72
N TYR A 430 30.86 3.68 10.40
CA TYR A 430 30.45 4.89 9.71
C TYR A 430 28.97 5.22 9.96
N ILE A 431 28.08 4.23 9.84
CA ILE A 431 26.65 4.39 10.06
C ILE A 431 26.36 4.78 11.51
N ALA A 432 27.00 4.11 12.47
CA ALA A 432 26.83 4.43 13.89
C ALA A 432 27.28 5.86 14.24
N ASP A 433 28.43 6.29 13.71
CA ASP A 433 28.98 7.64 13.91
C ASP A 433 28.06 8.72 13.28
N ASP A 434 27.55 8.48 12.06
CA ASP A 434 26.61 9.38 11.37
C ASP A 434 25.29 9.52 12.13
N GLN A 435 24.69 8.40 12.53
CA GLN A 435 23.44 8.38 13.28
C GLN A 435 23.60 9.08 14.65
N ALA A 436 24.72 8.86 15.33
CA ALA A 436 25.00 9.54 16.62
C ALA A 436 25.09 11.06 16.45
N LYS A 437 25.77 11.54 15.42
CA LYS A 437 25.86 12.98 15.08
C LYS A 437 24.49 13.58 14.78
N LYS A 438 23.67 12.88 13.96
CA LYS A 438 22.34 13.35 13.60
C LYS A 438 21.40 13.41 14.80
N ARG A 439 21.42 12.38 15.67
CA ARG A 439 20.64 12.39 16.92
C ARG A 439 21.06 13.53 17.85
N GLU A 440 22.37 13.79 17.96
CA GLU A 440 22.86 14.90 18.77
C GLU A 440 22.39 16.26 18.22
N ALA A 441 22.43 16.45 16.89
CA ALA A 441 21.97 17.67 16.24
C ALA A 441 20.45 17.92 16.39
N LEU A 442 19.69 16.87 16.63
CA LEU A 442 18.25 16.94 16.82
C LEU A 442 17.83 17.10 18.29
N LYS A 443 18.77 17.03 19.26
CA LYS A 443 18.47 17.23 20.67
C LYS A 443 17.83 18.59 20.92
N GLY A 444 16.69 18.56 21.62
CA GLY A 444 15.94 19.77 21.95
C GLY A 444 15.01 20.28 20.84
N ASN A 445 14.95 19.61 19.70
CA ASN A 445 13.94 19.90 18.66
C ASN A 445 12.66 19.06 18.92
N PRO A 446 11.53 19.67 19.31
CA PRO A 446 10.29 18.94 19.57
C PRO A 446 9.75 18.18 18.34
N MET A 447 10.13 18.63 17.14
CA MET A 447 9.71 18.01 15.88
C MET A 447 10.59 16.84 15.46
N ALA A 448 11.76 16.66 16.09
CA ALA A 448 12.70 15.58 15.75
C ALA A 448 12.10 14.19 15.93
N MET A 449 11.17 14.03 16.88
CA MET A 449 10.48 12.76 17.11
C MET A 449 9.54 12.34 15.98
N PHE A 450 9.16 13.29 15.10
CA PHE A 450 8.25 13.04 13.98
C PHE A 450 8.98 12.84 12.65
N MET A 451 10.30 13.04 12.63
CA MET A 451 11.09 12.94 11.38
C MET A 451 12.04 11.74 11.45
N PRO A 452 12.03 10.85 10.46
CA PRO A 452 13.05 9.81 10.36
C PRO A 452 14.42 10.47 10.20
N LEU A 453 15.44 9.87 10.80
CA LEU A 453 16.82 10.31 10.57
C LEU A 453 17.15 10.17 9.07
N ALA A 454 17.71 11.23 8.49
CA ALA A 454 18.21 11.15 7.13
C ALA A 454 19.30 10.07 7.04
N ARG A 455 19.26 9.26 5.99
CA ARG A 455 20.24 8.18 5.81
C ARG A 455 21.66 8.75 5.63
N PRO A 456 22.71 7.97 5.98
CA PRO A 456 24.09 8.35 5.69
C PRO A 456 24.30 8.50 4.18
N GLU A 457 25.18 9.42 3.77
CA GLU A 457 25.69 9.43 2.41
C GLU A 457 26.53 8.19 2.13
N GLU A 458 26.58 7.75 0.87
CA GLU A 458 27.38 6.58 0.51
C GLU A 458 28.88 6.84 0.60
N ILE A 459 29.62 5.82 1.05
CA ILE A 459 31.07 5.82 1.09
C ILE A 459 31.61 5.58 -0.32
N VAL A 460 32.47 6.47 -0.78
CA VAL A 460 33.25 6.23 -2.01
C VAL A 460 34.57 5.55 -1.63
N PRO A 461 34.76 4.25 -1.96
CA PRO A 461 35.97 3.53 -1.57
C PRO A 461 37.21 4.07 -2.29
N SER A 462 38.35 4.11 -1.60
CA SER A 462 39.63 4.49 -2.22
C SER A 462 40.14 3.43 -3.21
N ALA A 463 41.00 3.79 -4.14
CA ALA A 463 41.59 2.85 -5.10
C ALA A 463 42.34 1.70 -4.39
N SER A 464 43.03 1.98 -3.28
CA SER A 464 43.73 0.96 -2.49
C SER A 464 42.76 0.01 -1.78
N SER A 465 41.62 0.53 -1.26
CA SER A 465 40.57 -0.30 -0.68
C SER A 465 39.94 -1.21 -1.75
N LEU A 466 39.61 -0.69 -2.92
CA LEU A 466 39.07 -1.48 -4.02
C LEU A 466 40.01 -2.62 -4.42
N GLN A 467 41.33 -2.35 -4.56
CA GLN A 467 42.32 -3.37 -4.88
C GLN A 467 42.36 -4.49 -3.82
N ALA A 468 42.32 -4.13 -2.53
CA ALA A 468 42.30 -5.10 -1.44
C ALA A 468 41.02 -5.94 -1.46
N ASN A 469 39.87 -5.33 -1.65
CA ASN A 469 38.57 -6.03 -1.71
C ASN A 469 38.47 -6.96 -2.94
N VAL A 470 38.95 -6.50 -4.11
CA VAL A 470 39.03 -7.35 -5.32
C VAL A 470 39.91 -8.59 -5.08
N ALA A 471 41.03 -8.46 -4.37
CA ALA A 471 41.88 -9.59 -4.04
C ALA A 471 41.23 -10.58 -3.03
N ALA A 472 40.39 -10.07 -2.13
CA ALA A 472 39.80 -10.83 -1.04
C ALA A 472 38.47 -11.51 -1.38
N ALA A 473 37.70 -10.98 -2.34
CA ALA A 473 36.34 -11.44 -2.64
C ALA A 473 36.20 -12.08 -4.02
N ASP A 474 35.22 -12.95 -4.19
CA ASP A 474 34.88 -13.61 -5.45
C ASP A 474 33.88 -12.77 -6.28
N ILE A 475 33.01 -12.02 -5.59
CA ILE A 475 31.96 -11.20 -6.17
C ILE A 475 31.76 -9.93 -5.33
N ALA A 476 31.29 -8.84 -5.98
CA ALA A 476 30.82 -7.66 -5.26
C ALA A 476 29.29 -7.56 -5.27
N VAL A 477 28.74 -7.13 -4.13
CA VAL A 477 27.31 -6.78 -4.00
C VAL A 477 27.21 -5.36 -3.47
N ILE A 478 26.42 -4.52 -4.14
CA ILE A 478 26.14 -3.13 -3.75
C ILE A 478 24.66 -3.01 -3.43
N THR A 479 24.29 -2.54 -2.25
CA THR A 479 22.88 -2.27 -1.92
C THR A 479 22.64 -0.77 -1.92
N LEU A 480 21.72 -0.31 -2.78
CA LEU A 480 21.27 1.08 -2.86
C LEU A 480 19.89 1.22 -2.21
N GLY A 481 19.70 2.20 -1.35
CA GLY A 481 18.49 2.38 -0.57
C GLY A 481 17.76 3.68 -0.83
N ARG A 482 16.41 3.62 -0.82
CA ARG A 482 15.54 4.80 -0.80
C ARG A 482 14.43 4.60 0.23
N MET A 483 14.32 5.59 1.13
CA MET A 483 13.19 5.66 2.05
C MET A 483 11.98 6.24 1.34
N SER A 484 10.80 5.73 1.64
CA SER A 484 9.51 6.31 1.29
C SER A 484 8.63 6.34 2.54
N GLY A 485 7.61 7.17 2.55
CA GLY A 485 6.75 7.23 3.72
C GLY A 485 5.63 8.21 3.61
N GLU A 486 4.77 8.14 4.59
CA GLU A 486 3.71 9.09 4.83
C GLU A 486 4.28 10.44 5.25
N PHE A 487 3.58 11.52 5.00
CA PHE A 487 3.83 12.93 5.29
C PHE A 487 4.73 13.68 4.31
N ILE A 488 5.58 13.01 3.54
CA ILE A 488 6.56 13.66 2.67
C ILE A 488 6.61 12.93 1.33
N ASP A 489 6.45 13.69 0.24
CA ASP A 489 6.78 13.21 -1.10
C ASP A 489 8.29 13.16 -1.29
N ARG A 490 8.75 12.25 -2.15
CA ARG A 490 10.14 12.16 -2.56
C ARG A 490 10.52 13.34 -3.45
N THR A 491 11.79 13.72 -3.46
CA THR A 491 12.29 14.79 -4.32
C THR A 491 12.78 14.26 -5.67
N ALA A 492 12.89 15.13 -6.68
CA ALA A 492 13.49 14.76 -7.96
C ALA A 492 14.94 14.29 -7.81
N SER A 493 15.69 14.85 -6.84
CA SER A 493 17.06 14.41 -6.54
C SER A 493 17.12 13.03 -5.87
N ASP A 494 16.05 12.61 -5.16
CA ASP A 494 15.96 11.25 -4.61
C ASP A 494 15.60 10.20 -5.67
N PHE A 495 15.04 10.63 -6.80
CA PHE A 495 14.80 9.76 -7.94
C PHE A 495 16.11 9.33 -8.62
N GLU A 496 17.11 10.18 -8.66
CA GLU A 496 18.41 9.92 -9.26
C GLU A 496 19.40 9.31 -8.24
N LEU A 497 20.49 8.71 -8.73
CA LEU A 497 21.62 8.36 -7.87
C LEU A 497 22.39 9.62 -7.48
N SER A 498 22.77 9.73 -6.21
CA SER A 498 23.68 10.76 -5.75
C SER A 498 25.07 10.62 -6.40
N ALA A 499 25.85 11.70 -6.37
CA ALA A 499 27.22 11.67 -6.92
C ALA A 499 28.10 10.59 -6.25
N ASN A 500 27.88 10.31 -4.96
CA ASN A 500 28.65 9.29 -4.24
C ASN A 500 28.18 7.88 -4.61
N GLU A 501 26.87 7.65 -4.78
CA GLU A 501 26.35 6.37 -5.26
C GLU A 501 26.82 6.04 -6.67
N LEU A 502 26.83 7.03 -7.59
CA LEU A 502 27.35 6.83 -8.94
C LEU A 502 28.84 6.46 -8.90
N LYS A 503 29.66 7.18 -8.12
CA LYS A 503 31.10 6.86 -7.96
C LYS A 503 31.31 5.49 -7.32
N LEU A 504 30.46 5.10 -6.36
CA LEU A 504 30.51 3.77 -5.76
C LEU A 504 30.27 2.68 -6.82
N VAL A 505 29.16 2.78 -7.57
CA VAL A 505 28.82 1.81 -8.62
C VAL A 505 29.90 1.76 -9.69
N GLU A 506 30.36 2.93 -10.18
CA GLU A 506 31.42 3.02 -11.20
C GLU A 506 32.74 2.44 -10.74
N GLY A 507 33.18 2.81 -9.54
CA GLY A 507 34.46 2.36 -8.99
C GLY A 507 34.48 0.86 -8.74
N VAL A 508 33.44 0.32 -8.12
CA VAL A 508 33.34 -1.12 -7.83
C VAL A 508 33.25 -1.93 -9.12
N CYS A 509 32.35 -1.55 -10.05
CA CYS A 509 32.22 -2.24 -11.35
C CYS A 509 33.55 -2.23 -12.11
N SER A 510 34.22 -1.08 -12.24
CA SER A 510 35.50 -0.98 -12.95
C SER A 510 36.56 -1.85 -12.33
N ALA A 511 36.69 -1.87 -11.00
CA ALA A 511 37.72 -2.64 -10.29
C ALA A 511 37.49 -4.16 -10.40
N PHE A 512 36.25 -4.63 -10.17
CA PHE A 512 35.92 -6.05 -10.22
C PHE A 512 35.95 -6.60 -11.64
N HIS A 513 35.44 -5.87 -12.63
CA HIS A 513 35.51 -6.27 -14.04
C HIS A 513 36.94 -6.35 -14.56
N ALA A 514 37.83 -5.44 -14.15
CA ALA A 514 39.27 -5.53 -14.51
C ALA A 514 39.91 -6.84 -13.99
N ALA A 515 39.36 -7.44 -12.95
CA ALA A 515 39.78 -8.74 -12.41
C ALA A 515 38.95 -9.93 -12.91
N GLY A 516 38.05 -9.71 -13.88
CA GLY A 516 37.15 -10.75 -14.41
C GLY A 516 36.07 -11.22 -13.41
N LYS A 517 35.77 -10.41 -12.39
CA LYS A 517 34.79 -10.71 -11.33
C LYS A 517 33.47 -9.96 -11.57
N LYS A 518 32.38 -10.55 -11.08
CA LYS A 518 31.00 -10.03 -11.27
C LYS A 518 30.59 -9.05 -10.18
N VAL A 519 29.65 -8.15 -10.55
CA VAL A 519 29.05 -7.16 -9.64
C VAL A 519 27.53 -7.25 -9.72
N VAL A 520 26.88 -7.34 -8.55
CA VAL A 520 25.44 -7.34 -8.40
C VAL A 520 25.01 -6.07 -7.68
N VAL A 521 23.97 -5.38 -8.18
CA VAL A 521 23.31 -4.28 -7.46
C VAL A 521 21.97 -4.76 -6.95
N VAL A 522 21.68 -4.50 -5.67
CA VAL A 522 20.41 -4.76 -5.00
C VAL A 522 19.75 -3.41 -4.69
N LEU A 523 18.50 -3.23 -5.12
CA LEU A 523 17.72 -2.04 -4.88
C LEU A 523 16.77 -2.27 -3.69
N ASN A 524 17.09 -1.70 -2.54
CA ASN A 524 16.24 -1.69 -1.34
C ASN A 524 15.48 -0.36 -1.27
N ILE A 525 14.47 -0.21 -2.11
CA ILE A 525 13.77 1.05 -2.39
C ILE A 525 12.28 0.96 -2.11
N GLY A 526 11.66 2.06 -1.69
CA GLY A 526 10.21 2.16 -1.48
C GLY A 526 9.45 2.77 -2.66
N GLY A 527 10.12 3.09 -3.75
CA GLY A 527 9.53 3.64 -4.99
C GLY A 527 10.55 3.65 -6.11
N VAL A 528 10.09 3.90 -7.33
CA VAL A 528 10.89 3.88 -8.56
C VAL A 528 12.04 4.90 -8.50
N ILE A 529 13.20 4.51 -9.02
CA ILE A 529 14.37 5.38 -9.19
C ILE A 529 14.87 5.36 -10.65
N GLU A 530 15.68 6.33 -11.01
CA GLU A 530 16.39 6.35 -12.28
C GLU A 530 17.39 5.19 -12.35
N THR A 531 17.37 4.46 -13.44
CA THR A 531 18.28 3.33 -13.67
C THR A 531 18.99 3.39 -15.01
N SER A 532 18.53 4.21 -15.96
CA SER A 532 19.01 4.22 -17.34
C SER A 532 20.45 4.66 -17.48
N SER A 533 20.93 5.57 -16.62
CA SER A 533 22.29 6.12 -16.69
C SER A 533 23.38 5.15 -16.21
N TRP A 534 23.02 4.15 -15.39
CA TRP A 534 23.98 3.27 -14.73
C TRP A 534 23.68 1.76 -14.88
N LYS A 535 22.47 1.36 -15.27
CA LYS A 535 22.05 -0.06 -15.32
C LYS A 535 22.95 -0.97 -16.17
N ASN A 536 23.69 -0.41 -17.11
CA ASN A 536 24.60 -1.18 -17.97
C ASN A 536 25.93 -1.53 -17.30
N ARG A 537 26.25 -0.93 -16.14
CA ARG A 537 27.52 -1.15 -15.44
C ARG A 537 27.56 -2.48 -14.67
N PRO A 538 26.65 -2.79 -13.73
CA PRO A 538 26.67 -4.07 -13.02
C PRO A 538 26.24 -5.22 -13.93
N ASP A 539 26.66 -6.44 -13.59
CA ASP A 539 26.27 -7.66 -14.32
C ASP A 539 24.86 -8.13 -13.97
N ALA A 540 24.39 -7.84 -12.75
CA ALA A 540 23.00 -8.12 -12.36
C ALA A 540 22.42 -6.99 -11.51
N ILE A 541 21.09 -6.83 -11.59
CA ILE A 541 20.31 -5.88 -10.79
C ILE A 541 19.08 -6.61 -10.26
N LEU A 542 18.94 -6.66 -8.95
CA LEU A 542 17.78 -7.20 -8.25
C LEU A 542 17.02 -6.06 -7.54
N CYS A 543 15.78 -5.83 -7.92
CA CYS A 543 14.90 -4.93 -7.19
C CYS A 543 14.24 -5.70 -6.03
N ALA A 544 14.77 -5.50 -4.83
CA ALA A 544 14.30 -6.16 -3.62
C ALA A 544 13.16 -5.39 -2.94
N TRP A 545 12.89 -4.16 -3.37
CA TRP A 545 11.96 -3.25 -2.72
C TRP A 545 12.24 -3.14 -1.21
N GLN A 546 11.22 -2.88 -0.38
CA GLN A 546 11.32 -2.92 1.08
C GLN A 546 10.64 -4.21 1.55
N ALA A 547 11.47 -5.18 1.93
CA ALA A 547 11.10 -6.59 1.99
C ALA A 547 10.65 -7.09 3.38
N GLY A 548 10.28 -6.17 4.29
CA GLY A 548 9.88 -6.52 5.64
C GLY A 548 11.05 -6.96 6.52
N GLN A 549 10.74 -7.56 7.67
CA GLN A 549 11.75 -7.90 8.68
C GLN A 549 12.73 -9.01 8.26
N GLU A 550 12.35 -9.85 7.28
CA GLU A 550 13.17 -10.95 6.77
C GLU A 550 13.95 -10.61 5.49
N GLY A 551 14.01 -9.32 5.13
CA GLY A 551 14.48 -8.83 3.84
C GLY A 551 15.86 -9.36 3.44
N GLY A 552 16.85 -9.32 4.33
CA GLY A 552 18.20 -9.84 4.06
C GLY A 552 18.22 -11.33 3.74
N ASN A 553 17.43 -12.14 4.47
CA ASN A 553 17.29 -13.57 4.19
C ASN A 553 16.64 -13.82 2.84
N SER A 554 15.58 -13.05 2.51
CA SER A 554 14.86 -13.17 1.23
C SER A 554 15.76 -12.83 0.04
N VAL A 555 16.56 -11.77 0.15
CA VAL A 555 17.56 -11.42 -0.88
C VAL A 555 18.58 -12.52 -1.05
N ALA A 556 19.12 -13.04 0.05
CA ALA A 556 20.10 -14.13 -0.02
C ALA A 556 19.54 -15.41 -0.65
N ASP A 557 18.25 -15.73 -0.40
CA ASP A 557 17.56 -16.87 -1.04
C ASP A 557 17.48 -16.70 -2.57
N VAL A 558 17.25 -15.47 -3.04
CA VAL A 558 17.23 -15.18 -4.48
C VAL A 558 18.64 -15.20 -5.06
N LEU A 559 19.61 -14.50 -4.45
CA LEU A 559 20.99 -14.44 -4.97
C LEU A 559 21.64 -15.83 -5.07
N SER A 560 21.35 -16.71 -4.12
CA SER A 560 21.87 -18.09 -4.10
C SER A 560 21.16 -19.07 -5.04
N GLY A 561 20.03 -18.66 -5.63
CA GLY A 561 19.20 -19.54 -6.46
C GLY A 561 18.34 -20.53 -5.66
N LYS A 562 18.29 -20.43 -4.34
CA LYS A 562 17.34 -21.17 -3.52
C LYS A 562 15.89 -20.85 -3.88
N VAL A 563 15.64 -19.60 -4.26
CA VAL A 563 14.41 -19.14 -4.87
C VAL A 563 14.73 -18.58 -6.27
N ASN A 564 14.10 -19.16 -7.30
CA ASN A 564 14.18 -18.60 -8.64
C ASN A 564 13.27 -17.36 -8.71
N PRO A 565 13.77 -16.16 -9.06
CA PRO A 565 12.94 -14.96 -9.15
C PRO A 565 11.80 -15.14 -10.14
N SER A 566 10.61 -14.74 -9.73
CA SER A 566 9.37 -14.80 -10.51
C SER A 566 8.54 -13.53 -10.38
N GLY A 567 9.03 -12.56 -9.63
CA GLY A 567 8.39 -11.25 -9.48
C GLY A 567 8.46 -10.43 -10.77
N LYS A 568 7.42 -9.63 -11.03
CA LYS A 568 7.35 -8.70 -12.15
C LYS A 568 6.91 -7.32 -11.71
N LEU A 569 7.42 -6.28 -12.37
CA LEU A 569 7.10 -4.89 -12.04
C LEU A 569 5.60 -4.62 -12.22
N THR A 570 5.01 -3.94 -11.28
CA THR A 570 3.62 -3.46 -11.34
C THR A 570 3.55 -1.95 -11.63
N MET A 571 4.69 -1.37 -12.01
CA MET A 571 4.82 0.00 -12.48
C MET A 571 5.97 0.11 -13.47
N THR A 572 5.88 1.11 -14.34
CA THR A 572 6.91 1.46 -15.33
C THR A 572 8.06 2.20 -14.67
N PHE A 573 9.31 1.88 -15.03
CA PHE A 573 10.50 2.66 -14.70
C PHE A 573 10.80 3.61 -15.87
N PRO A 574 10.55 4.91 -15.75
CA PRO A 574 10.87 5.86 -16.82
C PRO A 574 12.38 6.03 -16.98
N VAL A 575 12.81 6.50 -18.14
CA VAL A 575 14.23 6.85 -18.37
C VAL A 575 14.65 8.04 -17.52
N ARG A 576 13.79 9.06 -17.43
CA ARG A 576 13.97 10.26 -16.61
C ARG A 576 12.67 10.57 -15.89
N PHE A 577 12.73 11.26 -14.77
CA PHE A 577 11.52 11.71 -14.05
C PHE A 577 10.57 12.51 -14.97
N GLN A 578 11.12 13.40 -15.80
CA GLN A 578 10.35 14.25 -16.70
C GLN A 578 9.58 13.48 -17.79
N ASP A 579 9.94 12.21 -18.02
CA ASP A 579 9.26 11.36 -18.98
C ASP A 579 7.94 10.76 -18.44
N ALA A 580 7.70 10.85 -17.12
CA ALA A 580 6.40 10.49 -16.53
C ALA A 580 5.32 11.51 -16.90
N ALA A 581 4.16 11.05 -17.37
CA ALA A 581 3.06 11.93 -17.82
C ALA A 581 2.64 12.94 -16.74
N SER A 582 2.69 12.54 -15.47
CA SER A 582 2.34 13.36 -14.31
C SER A 582 3.46 14.28 -13.81
N SER A 583 4.64 14.30 -14.42
CA SER A 583 5.81 15.02 -13.89
C SER A 583 5.60 16.54 -13.79
N ALA A 584 4.89 17.15 -14.75
CA ALA A 584 4.55 18.57 -14.73
C ALA A 584 3.43 18.92 -13.73
N ASN A 585 2.66 17.92 -13.32
CA ASN A 585 1.48 18.03 -12.45
C ASN A 585 1.72 17.30 -11.13
N PHE A 586 2.88 17.54 -10.51
CA PHE A 586 3.25 16.99 -9.20
C PHE A 586 4.08 18.02 -8.44
N PRO A 587 3.95 18.13 -7.10
CA PRO A 587 4.76 19.05 -6.31
C PRO A 587 6.22 18.60 -6.32
N LEU A 588 7.12 19.40 -6.91
CA LEU A 588 8.55 19.07 -7.00
C LEU A 588 9.37 19.62 -5.83
N ASP A 589 8.84 20.64 -5.17
CA ASP A 589 9.59 21.39 -4.16
C ASP A 589 9.73 20.63 -2.83
N GLY A 590 9.18 19.43 -2.73
CA GLY A 590 9.34 18.42 -1.64
C GLY A 590 9.32 19.00 -0.23
N ALA A 591 9.13 20.30 -0.17
CA ALA A 591 9.36 21.09 1.01
C ALA A 591 8.15 21.00 1.92
N MET A 592 8.29 20.18 2.96
CA MET A 592 7.69 20.53 4.23
C MET A 592 6.20 20.29 4.41
N SER A 593 5.73 19.10 4.20
CA SER A 593 4.32 18.83 4.53
C SER A 593 4.06 18.50 5.99
N SER A 594 5.00 17.92 6.72
CA SER A 594 4.78 17.55 8.13
C SER A 594 4.60 18.75 9.07
N MET A 595 5.10 19.92 8.70
CA MET A 595 4.92 21.15 9.49
C MET A 595 3.59 21.84 9.19
N ASP A 596 2.96 21.59 8.05
CA ASP A 596 1.62 22.12 7.73
C ASP A 596 0.51 21.46 8.56
N PHE A 597 0.80 20.33 9.23
CA PHE A 597 -0.09 19.78 10.24
C PHE A 597 -0.42 20.81 11.35
N ALA A 598 0.55 21.65 11.72
CA ALA A 598 0.35 22.71 12.71
C ALA A 598 -0.40 23.92 12.13
N ASN A 599 -0.34 24.12 10.82
CA ASN A 599 -0.91 25.30 10.17
C ASN A 599 -2.25 25.07 9.45
N MET A 600 -2.77 23.87 9.31
CA MET A 600 -4.08 23.50 8.74
C MET A 600 -4.86 24.61 7.98
N LYS A 601 -4.17 25.66 7.53
CA LYS A 601 -4.76 26.73 6.77
C LYS A 601 -4.97 26.25 5.35
N GLU A 602 -6.20 26.26 4.95
CA GLU A 602 -6.56 26.14 3.54
C GLU A 602 -5.81 27.22 2.77
N GLY A 603 -5.13 26.83 1.69
CA GLY A 603 -4.52 27.79 0.77
C GLY A 603 -5.59 28.64 0.09
N ASP A 604 -5.19 29.70 -0.58
CA ASP A 604 -6.09 30.59 -1.33
C ASP A 604 -6.56 29.98 -2.67
N GLY A 605 -6.17 28.75 -2.95
CA GLY A 605 -6.51 28.03 -4.19
C GLY A 605 -5.68 28.43 -5.39
N SER A 606 -4.60 29.20 -5.22
CA SER A 606 -3.80 29.75 -6.32
C SER A 606 -2.58 28.91 -6.70
N ARG A 607 -2.04 28.12 -5.79
CA ARG A 607 -0.78 27.36 -5.97
C ARG A 607 -1.03 26.03 -6.66
N ARG A 608 -0.70 25.94 -7.98
CA ARG A 608 -0.72 24.68 -8.73
C ARG A 608 0.21 23.65 -8.07
N ASN A 609 -0.20 22.38 -8.11
CA ASN A 609 0.45 21.23 -7.50
C ASN A 609 0.55 21.26 -5.95
N TRP A 610 0.01 22.30 -5.32
CA TRP A 610 -0.08 22.44 -3.87
C TRP A 610 -1.55 22.54 -3.41
N ASP A 611 -2.24 23.66 -3.73
CA ASP A 611 -3.64 23.84 -3.38
C ASP A 611 -4.56 23.02 -4.29
N TYR A 612 -4.16 22.83 -5.52
CA TYR A 612 -4.82 21.96 -6.49
C TYR A 612 -3.79 21.28 -7.41
N THR A 613 -4.16 20.11 -7.91
CA THR A 613 -3.38 19.35 -8.88
C THR A 613 -4.28 18.93 -10.03
N ASP A 614 -3.93 19.38 -11.25
CA ASP A 614 -4.65 19.00 -12.46
C ASP A 614 -4.13 17.64 -12.97
N TYR A 615 -5.00 16.65 -13.08
CA TYR A 615 -4.64 15.31 -13.57
C TYR A 615 -4.80 15.27 -15.09
N GLU A 616 -3.94 16.05 -15.77
CA GLU A 616 -4.01 16.29 -17.22
C GLU A 616 -3.60 15.08 -18.06
N GLU A 617 -2.90 14.11 -17.46
CA GLU A 617 -2.59 12.83 -18.10
C GLU A 617 -3.83 11.96 -18.32
N ASP A 618 -4.96 12.28 -17.70
CA ASP A 618 -6.24 11.59 -17.81
C ASP A 618 -6.11 10.09 -17.53
N ILE A 619 -6.56 9.24 -18.46
CA ILE A 619 -6.44 7.77 -18.35
C ILE A 619 -5.03 7.25 -18.68
N PHE A 620 -4.16 8.10 -19.20
CA PHE A 620 -2.82 7.72 -19.64
C PHE A 620 -1.82 7.73 -18.47
N VAL A 621 -2.04 6.83 -17.50
CA VAL A 621 -1.16 6.62 -16.34
C VAL A 621 -0.26 5.42 -16.59
N GLY A 622 1.02 5.51 -16.24
CA GLY A 622 1.97 4.43 -16.33
C GLY A 622 2.13 3.88 -17.75
N TYR A 623 2.12 2.54 -17.92
CA TYR A 623 2.31 1.90 -19.22
C TYR A 623 1.26 2.33 -20.25
N ARG A 624 0.04 2.72 -19.81
CA ARG A 624 -0.98 3.25 -20.73
C ARG A 624 -0.47 4.47 -21.47
N TYR A 625 0.31 5.32 -20.81
CA TYR A 625 0.99 6.46 -21.42
C TYR A 625 2.21 6.02 -22.22
N PHE A 626 3.17 5.35 -21.58
CA PHE A 626 4.46 5.05 -22.20
C PHE A 626 4.33 4.22 -23.47
N ASP A 627 3.42 3.24 -23.50
CA ASP A 627 3.19 2.39 -24.66
C ASP A 627 2.39 3.11 -25.76
N SER A 628 1.30 3.81 -25.39
CA SER A 628 0.44 4.50 -26.36
C SER A 628 1.11 5.66 -27.08
N PHE A 629 2.08 6.32 -26.43
CA PHE A 629 2.84 7.44 -27.01
C PHE A 629 4.26 7.04 -27.47
N GLY A 630 4.59 5.76 -27.49
CA GLY A 630 5.87 5.26 -27.94
C GLY A 630 7.08 5.81 -27.17
N LYS A 631 6.91 6.08 -25.88
CA LYS A 631 7.98 6.62 -25.02
C LYS A 631 8.95 5.54 -24.59
N GLU A 632 10.23 5.86 -24.57
CA GLU A 632 11.24 4.95 -24.02
C GLU A 632 11.07 4.80 -22.51
N VAL A 633 11.40 3.59 -22.02
CA VAL A 633 11.39 3.27 -20.58
C VAL A 633 12.66 2.51 -20.21
N SER A 634 13.07 2.63 -18.98
CA SER A 634 14.18 1.82 -18.47
C SER A 634 13.76 0.36 -18.29
N TYR A 635 12.56 0.15 -17.71
CA TYR A 635 11.91 -1.15 -17.62
C TYR A 635 10.39 -0.96 -17.78
N PRO A 636 9.72 -1.77 -18.61
CA PRO A 636 8.29 -1.65 -18.82
C PRO A 636 7.49 -2.30 -17.67
N PHE A 637 6.21 -1.97 -17.59
CA PHE A 637 5.23 -2.65 -16.75
C PHE A 637 5.19 -4.17 -17.08
N GLY A 638 5.12 -5.00 -16.06
CA GLY A 638 5.14 -6.47 -16.19
C GLY A 638 6.54 -7.07 -16.34
N TYR A 639 7.59 -6.27 -16.44
CA TYR A 639 8.94 -6.76 -16.67
C TYR A 639 9.52 -7.46 -15.43
N GLY A 640 10.20 -8.58 -15.66
CA GLY A 640 10.99 -9.31 -14.68
C GLY A 640 11.61 -10.55 -15.32
N LEU A 641 12.88 -10.81 -14.99
CA LEU A 641 13.63 -11.96 -15.46
C LEU A 641 13.52 -13.13 -14.47
N SER A 642 13.83 -14.31 -14.96
CA SER A 642 13.95 -15.57 -14.20
C SER A 642 15.30 -16.21 -14.48
N TYR A 643 15.72 -17.16 -13.66
CA TYR A 643 16.87 -18.02 -13.94
C TYR A 643 16.55 -19.12 -14.97
N THR A 644 15.30 -19.20 -15.41
CA THR A 644 14.84 -20.09 -16.47
C THR A 644 14.13 -19.30 -17.57
N THR A 645 13.70 -19.99 -18.63
CA THR A 645 12.96 -19.40 -19.75
C THR A 645 11.63 -20.10 -19.95
N PHE A 646 10.66 -19.40 -20.54
CA PHE A 646 9.33 -19.94 -20.80
C PHE A 646 8.92 -19.75 -22.26
N GLU A 647 8.26 -20.76 -22.81
CA GLU A 647 7.62 -20.73 -24.13
C GLU A 647 6.10 -20.68 -23.97
N TYR A 648 5.45 -19.91 -24.82
CA TYR A 648 4.01 -19.72 -24.84
C TYR A 648 3.41 -20.32 -26.10
N GLY A 649 2.37 -21.13 -25.94
CA GLY A 649 1.56 -21.64 -27.04
C GLY A 649 0.63 -20.57 -27.64
N GLN A 650 -0.11 -20.95 -28.67
CA GLN A 650 -1.16 -20.09 -29.23
C GLN A 650 -2.38 -20.08 -28.31
N PRO A 651 -2.94 -18.89 -27.97
CA PRO A 651 -4.12 -18.82 -27.15
C PRO A 651 -5.38 -19.29 -27.88
N SER A 652 -6.26 -19.95 -27.13
CA SER A 652 -7.63 -20.20 -27.55
C SER A 652 -8.60 -19.37 -26.72
N VAL A 653 -9.72 -18.97 -27.32
CA VAL A 653 -10.71 -18.13 -26.63
C VAL A 653 -12.09 -18.79 -26.76
N ASP A 654 -12.73 -18.97 -25.62
CA ASP A 654 -14.13 -19.36 -25.50
C ASP A 654 -14.94 -18.19 -24.96
N PHE A 655 -16.19 -18.06 -25.41
CA PHE A 655 -17.12 -17.04 -24.88
C PHE A 655 -18.42 -17.68 -24.45
N ALA A 656 -18.74 -17.56 -23.17
CA ALA A 656 -19.98 -18.07 -22.61
C ALA A 656 -20.47 -17.17 -21.47
N ASN A 657 -21.78 -16.92 -21.41
CA ASN A 657 -22.42 -16.18 -20.33
C ASN A 657 -21.82 -14.79 -20.04
N GLY A 658 -21.33 -14.10 -21.10
CA GLY A 658 -20.72 -12.79 -20.96
C GLY A 658 -19.25 -12.81 -20.50
N VAL A 659 -18.62 -13.96 -20.41
CA VAL A 659 -17.23 -14.16 -19.99
C VAL A 659 -16.40 -14.71 -21.14
N TYR A 660 -15.27 -14.08 -21.43
CA TYR A 660 -14.21 -14.61 -22.27
C TYR A 660 -13.26 -15.43 -21.40
N THR A 661 -12.98 -16.66 -21.84
CA THR A 661 -11.99 -17.56 -21.25
C THR A 661 -10.86 -17.77 -22.23
N VAL A 662 -9.69 -17.22 -21.93
CA VAL A 662 -8.48 -17.32 -22.75
C VAL A 662 -7.59 -18.39 -22.14
N ASN A 663 -7.25 -19.42 -22.92
CA ASN A 663 -6.39 -20.50 -22.48
C ASN A 663 -5.09 -20.47 -23.29
N VAL A 664 -3.95 -20.55 -22.61
CA VAL A 664 -2.63 -20.61 -23.21
C VAL A 664 -1.78 -21.67 -22.52
N GLU A 665 -1.00 -22.43 -23.26
CA GLU A 665 0.01 -23.33 -22.69
C GLU A 665 1.30 -22.57 -22.43
N VAL A 666 1.89 -22.80 -21.26
CA VAL A 666 3.18 -22.25 -20.86
C VAL A 666 4.09 -23.39 -20.46
N ARG A 667 5.26 -23.46 -21.09
CA ARG A 667 6.28 -24.50 -20.87
C ARG A 667 7.55 -23.88 -20.30
N ASN A 668 8.09 -24.47 -19.25
CA ASN A 668 9.44 -24.16 -18.81
C ASN A 668 10.46 -24.77 -19.80
N SER A 669 11.04 -23.92 -20.64
CA SER A 669 12.01 -24.31 -21.69
C SER A 669 13.47 -24.14 -21.26
N GLY A 670 13.71 -23.66 -20.04
CA GLY A 670 15.06 -23.44 -19.52
C GLY A 670 15.59 -24.61 -18.67
N ASN A 671 16.53 -24.32 -17.77
CA ASN A 671 17.36 -25.33 -17.11
C ASN A 671 17.09 -25.49 -15.60
N VAL A 672 16.23 -24.66 -15.01
CA VAL A 672 15.85 -24.75 -13.59
C VAL A 672 14.33 -24.62 -13.45
N ALA A 673 13.78 -25.16 -12.36
CA ALA A 673 12.36 -24.99 -12.08
C ALA A 673 12.03 -23.52 -11.84
N GLY A 674 10.85 -23.08 -12.30
CA GLY A 674 10.45 -21.68 -12.18
C GLY A 674 8.96 -21.46 -12.34
N ARG A 675 8.53 -20.23 -12.00
CA ARG A 675 7.15 -19.75 -12.20
C ARG A 675 7.14 -18.61 -13.19
N GLU A 676 6.08 -18.50 -13.99
CA GLU A 676 5.87 -17.41 -14.92
C GLU A 676 4.58 -16.67 -14.61
N VAL A 677 4.57 -15.36 -14.83
CA VAL A 677 3.37 -14.53 -14.81
C VAL A 677 2.90 -14.31 -16.24
N VAL A 678 1.67 -14.71 -16.51
CA VAL A 678 1.03 -14.55 -17.81
C VAL A 678 0.06 -13.38 -17.74
N GLU A 679 0.26 -12.40 -18.60
CA GLU A 679 -0.51 -11.17 -18.65
C GLU A 679 -1.37 -11.15 -19.92
N LEU A 680 -2.67 -10.86 -19.76
CA LEU A 680 -3.61 -10.72 -20.88
C LEU A 680 -3.97 -9.24 -21.05
N TYR A 681 -3.59 -8.70 -22.18
CA TYR A 681 -3.96 -7.35 -22.59
C TYR A 681 -5.04 -7.41 -23.68
N ALA A 682 -5.88 -6.37 -23.72
CA ALA A 682 -6.86 -6.20 -24.81
C ALA A 682 -6.60 -4.87 -25.52
N ALA A 683 -6.52 -4.93 -26.85
CA ALA A 683 -6.40 -3.79 -27.73
C ALA A 683 -7.72 -3.59 -28.49
N SER A 684 -8.34 -2.42 -28.31
CA SER A 684 -9.59 -2.05 -28.95
C SER A 684 -9.39 -1.71 -30.43
N PRO A 685 -10.33 -2.06 -31.33
CA PRO A 685 -10.25 -1.72 -32.75
C PRO A 685 -10.28 -0.21 -33.02
N ASP A 686 -10.85 0.58 -32.10
CA ASP A 686 -11.02 2.03 -32.20
C ASP A 686 -10.10 2.82 -31.26
N SER A 687 -9.06 2.20 -30.70
CA SER A 687 -8.26 2.76 -29.61
C SER A 687 -7.78 4.19 -29.88
N LYS A 688 -7.32 4.49 -31.10
CA LYS A 688 -6.88 5.83 -31.48
C LYS A 688 -8.04 6.81 -31.69
N ALA A 689 -9.10 6.36 -32.33
CA ALA A 689 -10.26 7.22 -32.67
C ALA A 689 -11.07 7.59 -31.40
N ALA A 690 -11.11 6.69 -30.43
CA ALA A 690 -11.80 6.88 -29.16
C ALA A 690 -10.88 7.38 -28.03
N ASP A 691 -9.66 7.82 -28.36
CA ASP A 691 -8.65 8.28 -27.41
C ASP A 691 -8.47 7.32 -26.23
N ARG A 692 -8.17 6.04 -26.56
CA ARG A 692 -7.95 4.95 -25.61
C ARG A 692 -6.49 4.53 -25.61
N PRO A 693 -6.00 3.92 -24.52
CA PRO A 693 -4.69 3.27 -24.53
C PRO A 693 -4.56 2.26 -25.67
N GLU A 694 -3.34 2.07 -26.18
CA GLU A 694 -3.07 1.09 -27.23
C GLU A 694 -3.52 -0.31 -26.82
N LYS A 695 -3.29 -0.64 -25.56
CA LYS A 695 -3.73 -1.87 -24.91
C LYS A 695 -3.89 -1.66 -23.43
N GLU A 696 -4.70 -2.49 -22.80
CA GLU A 696 -4.94 -2.46 -21.34
C GLU A 696 -4.90 -3.88 -20.78
N LEU A 697 -4.29 -4.04 -19.62
CA LEU A 697 -4.31 -5.29 -18.87
C LEU A 697 -5.75 -5.64 -18.47
N LYS A 698 -6.19 -6.86 -18.77
CA LYS A 698 -7.56 -7.31 -18.46
C LYS A 698 -7.61 -8.58 -17.60
N ALA A 699 -6.52 -9.36 -17.56
CA ALA A 699 -6.36 -10.48 -16.65
C ALA A 699 -4.89 -10.82 -16.47
N PHE A 700 -4.57 -11.52 -15.41
CA PHE A 700 -3.26 -12.11 -15.18
C PHE A 700 -3.38 -13.42 -14.40
N ALA A 701 -2.38 -14.28 -14.51
CA ALA A 701 -2.26 -15.47 -13.69
C ALA A 701 -0.78 -15.86 -13.54
N LYS A 702 -0.41 -16.40 -12.39
CA LYS A 702 0.91 -16.99 -12.14
C LYS A 702 0.83 -18.50 -12.26
N THR A 703 1.80 -19.11 -12.95
CA THR A 703 1.87 -20.57 -13.08
C THR A 703 2.21 -21.23 -11.73
N PRO A 704 1.87 -22.50 -11.52
CA PRO A 704 2.53 -23.29 -10.50
C PRO A 704 4.05 -23.32 -10.76
N LEU A 705 4.83 -23.86 -9.80
CA LEU A 705 6.25 -24.10 -10.01
C LEU A 705 6.40 -25.20 -11.08
N LEU A 706 6.92 -24.84 -12.24
CA LEU A 706 7.13 -25.77 -13.37
C LEU A 706 8.55 -26.36 -13.31
N ALA A 707 8.64 -27.66 -13.29
CA ALA A 707 9.90 -28.37 -13.49
C ALA A 707 10.44 -28.10 -14.91
N VAL A 708 11.73 -28.40 -15.13
CA VAL A 708 12.35 -28.29 -16.47
C VAL A 708 11.60 -29.14 -17.50
N GLY A 709 11.16 -28.53 -18.58
CA GLY A 709 10.39 -29.17 -19.65
C GLY A 709 8.89 -29.35 -19.35
N GLU A 710 8.43 -29.03 -18.14
CA GLU A 710 7.02 -29.13 -17.76
C GLU A 710 6.19 -28.05 -18.44
N THR A 711 4.95 -28.40 -18.82
CA THR A 711 3.97 -27.52 -19.43
C THR A 711 2.72 -27.45 -18.54
N CYS A 712 2.17 -26.27 -18.36
CA CYS A 712 0.85 -26.09 -17.75
C CYS A 712 -0.07 -25.30 -18.67
N LYS A 713 -1.38 -25.51 -18.52
CA LYS A 713 -2.41 -24.69 -19.14
C LYS A 713 -2.77 -23.56 -18.19
N VAL A 714 -2.56 -22.32 -18.63
CA VAL A 714 -2.99 -21.11 -17.94
C VAL A 714 -4.34 -20.67 -18.49
N THR A 715 -5.28 -20.40 -17.59
CA THR A 715 -6.62 -19.92 -17.92
C THR A 715 -6.80 -18.51 -17.39
N LEU A 716 -7.13 -17.57 -18.27
CA LEU A 716 -7.36 -16.17 -17.99
C LEU A 716 -8.81 -15.84 -18.31
N THR A 717 -9.52 -15.20 -17.39
CA THR A 717 -10.94 -14.85 -17.59
C THR A 717 -11.14 -13.34 -17.49
N LEU A 718 -12.00 -12.81 -18.36
CA LEU A 718 -12.48 -11.43 -18.26
C LEU A 718 -13.96 -11.36 -18.65
N ASN A 719 -14.72 -10.51 -17.96
CA ASN A 719 -16.10 -10.25 -18.36
C ASN A 719 -16.10 -9.33 -19.60
N ALA A 720 -17.05 -9.51 -20.48
CA ALA A 720 -17.20 -8.62 -21.64
C ALA A 720 -17.37 -7.14 -21.23
N ALA A 721 -17.99 -6.89 -20.09
CA ALA A 721 -18.14 -5.54 -19.51
C ALA A 721 -16.80 -4.89 -19.12
N ASP A 722 -15.75 -5.67 -18.82
CA ASP A 722 -14.43 -5.16 -18.45
C ASP A 722 -13.66 -4.56 -19.66
N LEU A 723 -14.18 -4.76 -20.88
CA LEU A 723 -13.68 -4.13 -22.11
C LEU A 723 -14.22 -2.69 -22.29
N ALA A 724 -15.18 -2.26 -21.46
CA ALA A 724 -15.79 -0.95 -21.56
C ALA A 724 -14.83 0.18 -21.20
N SER A 725 -14.99 1.32 -21.86
CA SER A 725 -14.51 2.64 -21.42
C SER A 725 -15.68 3.53 -21.03
N PHE A 726 -15.40 4.53 -20.20
CA PHE A 726 -16.43 5.46 -19.75
C PHE A 726 -16.58 6.62 -20.75
N ASP A 727 -17.75 6.72 -21.38
CA ASP A 727 -18.11 7.85 -22.23
C ASP A 727 -18.78 8.94 -21.38
N THR A 728 -18.10 10.07 -21.26
CA THR A 728 -18.57 11.22 -20.47
C THR A 728 -19.77 11.94 -21.09
N ALA A 729 -19.92 11.85 -22.42
CA ALA A 729 -21.02 12.53 -23.12
C ALA A 729 -22.37 11.84 -22.87
N SER A 730 -22.38 10.51 -22.84
CA SER A 730 -23.58 9.70 -22.56
C SER A 730 -23.67 9.21 -21.12
N SER A 731 -22.69 9.50 -20.27
CA SER A 731 -22.56 8.97 -18.91
C SER A 731 -22.77 7.44 -18.86
N SER A 732 -22.05 6.73 -19.72
CA SER A 732 -22.23 5.28 -19.92
C SER A 732 -20.90 4.55 -20.04
N TRP A 733 -20.87 3.29 -19.59
CA TRP A 733 -19.83 2.36 -19.93
C TRP A 733 -20.09 1.79 -21.33
N VAL A 734 -19.15 1.94 -22.26
CA VAL A 734 -19.30 1.59 -23.67
C VAL A 734 -18.24 0.58 -24.07
N VAL A 735 -18.66 -0.59 -24.55
CA VAL A 735 -17.80 -1.58 -25.21
C VAL A 735 -17.87 -1.36 -26.73
N ALA A 736 -16.74 -1.06 -27.33
CA ALA A 736 -16.66 -0.92 -28.80
C ALA A 736 -16.87 -2.29 -29.46
N GLY A 737 -17.72 -2.32 -30.49
CA GLY A 737 -17.92 -3.51 -31.31
C GLY A 737 -16.83 -3.64 -32.37
N GLY A 738 -16.48 -4.87 -32.74
CA GLY A 738 -15.50 -5.16 -33.80
C GLY A 738 -14.43 -6.13 -33.37
N ASN A 739 -13.37 -6.20 -34.17
CA ASN A 739 -12.27 -7.12 -33.91
C ASN A 739 -11.26 -6.55 -32.94
N TRP A 740 -11.24 -7.09 -31.76
CA TRP A 740 -10.27 -6.80 -30.71
C TRP A 740 -9.10 -7.76 -30.81
N ASN A 741 -7.90 -7.31 -30.42
CA ASN A 741 -6.75 -8.19 -30.25
C ASN A 741 -6.56 -8.49 -28.77
N PHE A 742 -6.65 -9.76 -28.40
CA PHE A 742 -6.25 -10.24 -27.07
C PHE A 742 -4.80 -10.69 -27.16
N LEU A 743 -3.95 -10.02 -26.39
CA LEU A 743 -2.50 -10.11 -26.44
C LEU A 743 -2.02 -10.80 -25.17
N VAL A 744 -1.38 -11.96 -25.31
CA VAL A 744 -0.80 -12.71 -24.18
C VAL A 744 0.68 -12.40 -24.14
N GLY A 745 1.14 -11.87 -23.01
CA GLY A 745 2.51 -11.41 -22.83
C GLY A 745 3.14 -11.81 -21.51
N ALA A 746 4.44 -11.62 -21.45
CA ALA A 746 5.27 -11.70 -20.26
C ALA A 746 5.55 -10.31 -19.66
N SER A 747 5.17 -9.25 -20.35
CA SER A 747 5.13 -7.84 -19.94
C SER A 747 4.32 -7.02 -20.93
N SER A 748 4.08 -5.73 -20.64
CA SER A 748 3.37 -4.85 -21.59
C SER A 748 4.10 -4.68 -22.93
N ARG A 749 5.40 -4.97 -23.01
CA ARG A 749 6.24 -4.87 -24.22
C ARG A 749 6.81 -6.20 -24.70
N ASP A 750 6.54 -7.28 -24.01
CA ASP A 750 6.93 -8.64 -24.42
C ASP A 750 5.68 -9.49 -24.68
N ILE A 751 5.02 -9.18 -25.81
CA ILE A 751 3.86 -9.95 -26.27
C ILE A 751 4.33 -11.22 -26.97
N ARG A 752 3.93 -12.37 -26.46
CA ARG A 752 4.36 -13.70 -26.91
C ARG A 752 3.41 -14.31 -27.93
N SER A 753 2.12 -14.07 -27.79
CA SER A 753 1.11 -14.57 -28.72
C SER A 753 -0.14 -13.70 -28.68
N SER A 754 -1.00 -13.83 -29.67
CA SER A 754 -2.22 -13.05 -29.79
C SER A 754 -3.34 -13.80 -30.46
N VAL A 755 -4.57 -13.37 -30.22
CA VAL A 755 -5.76 -13.89 -30.90
C VAL A 755 -6.74 -12.77 -31.18
N GLU A 756 -7.29 -12.71 -32.37
CA GLU A 756 -8.35 -11.78 -32.75
C GLU A 756 -9.71 -12.31 -32.28
N VAL A 757 -10.48 -11.45 -31.64
CA VAL A 757 -11.79 -11.77 -31.04
C VAL A 757 -12.82 -10.75 -31.50
N ASN A 758 -13.89 -11.23 -32.16
CA ASN A 758 -15.01 -10.36 -32.50
C ASN A 758 -15.87 -10.08 -31.26
N VAL A 759 -15.86 -8.83 -30.80
CA VAL A 759 -16.59 -8.37 -29.62
C VAL A 759 -17.86 -7.65 -30.06
N LYS A 760 -18.99 -7.99 -29.41
CA LYS A 760 -20.25 -7.32 -29.63
C LYS A 760 -20.29 -5.99 -28.88
N ALA A 761 -20.69 -4.92 -29.59
CA ALA A 761 -20.93 -3.61 -28.95
C ALA A 761 -21.99 -3.71 -27.84
N SER A 762 -21.73 -3.03 -26.76
CA SER A 762 -22.70 -2.90 -25.66
C SER A 762 -22.53 -1.55 -24.95
N SER A 763 -23.58 -1.11 -24.28
CA SER A 763 -23.55 0.07 -23.43
C SER A 763 -24.39 -0.17 -22.19
N SER A 764 -23.92 0.33 -21.06
CA SER A 764 -24.66 0.33 -19.81
C SER A 764 -24.59 1.70 -19.15
N PRO A 765 -25.73 2.26 -18.70
CA PRO A 765 -25.73 3.59 -18.08
C PRO A 765 -24.97 3.57 -16.75
N ALA A 766 -24.37 4.71 -16.42
CA ALA A 766 -23.76 5.00 -15.12
C ALA A 766 -24.24 6.36 -14.63
N GLY A 767 -24.01 6.66 -13.35
CA GLY A 767 -24.39 7.97 -12.83
C GLY A 767 -23.54 9.10 -13.45
N ASP A 768 -24.19 10.20 -13.74
CA ASP A 768 -23.56 11.42 -14.25
C ASP A 768 -23.02 12.24 -13.07
N TYR A 769 -21.93 11.77 -12.49
CA TYR A 769 -21.28 12.32 -11.30
C TYR A 769 -19.93 12.96 -11.63
N PHE A 770 -19.38 13.68 -10.64
CA PHE A 770 -18.02 14.22 -10.64
C PHE A 770 -17.79 15.33 -11.67
N LYS A 771 -18.84 16.02 -12.09
CA LYS A 771 -18.69 17.19 -12.97
C LYS A 771 -17.86 18.26 -12.29
N SER A 772 -16.97 18.87 -13.07
CA SER A 772 -16.16 20.01 -12.65
C SER A 772 -16.46 21.20 -13.55
N ASP A 773 -16.48 22.39 -12.96
CA ASP A 773 -16.51 23.67 -13.70
C ASP A 773 -15.11 24.08 -14.19
N LYS A 774 -14.08 23.30 -13.84
CA LYS A 774 -12.70 23.52 -14.27
C LYS A 774 -12.41 22.79 -15.56
N THR A 775 -11.90 23.53 -16.53
CA THR A 775 -11.41 22.94 -17.78
C THR A 775 -10.00 22.40 -17.56
N LEU A 776 -9.81 21.12 -17.84
CA LEU A 776 -8.50 20.45 -17.84
C LEU A 776 -7.96 20.38 -19.26
N ASN A 777 -6.66 20.59 -19.42
CA ASN A 777 -5.98 20.41 -20.70
C ASN A 777 -5.55 18.95 -20.82
N LEU A 778 -6.52 18.06 -21.08
CA LEU A 778 -6.32 16.62 -21.08
C LEU A 778 -5.38 16.18 -22.20
N LEU A 779 -4.48 15.27 -21.87
CA LEU A 779 -3.63 14.58 -22.83
C LEU A 779 -4.51 13.73 -23.75
N THR A 780 -4.30 13.85 -25.05
CA THR A 780 -4.97 13.08 -26.09
C THR A 780 -3.95 12.35 -26.97
N ARG A 781 -4.37 11.22 -27.58
CA ARG A 781 -3.53 10.34 -28.41
C ARG A 781 -3.52 10.68 -29.90
#